data_96db33c044566e1c942057359c648545
#
_entry.id   96db33c044566e1c942057359c648545
#
_cell.length_a   1.000
_cell.length_b   1.000
_cell.length_c   1.000
_cell.angle_alpha   90.00
_cell.angle_beta   90.00
_cell.angle_gamma   90.00
#
_symmetry.space_group_name_H-M   'P 1'
#
loop_
_entity.id
_entity.type
_entity.pdbx_description
1 polymer ?
#
loop_
_entity_poly.entity_id
_entity_poly.type
_entity_poly.pdbx_seq_one_letter_code
_entity_poly.pdbx_strand_id
1 'polypeptide(L)'
;TKSAKEGQIKVSYDGYVQVKNVSKTLETLSAQEYILHNWSYAASRGTANQDAVEKYFGLGSKYGNHYADYANVKAHDYTDDVLRTALSHNHSVNVSGGTDKTKVIFTLGYVNDEGIKINSDYNRLNASFKIRQKLAKTLDLDVDFRYTESNLNGRENVTNGKGSNVSGAYRYRPIDNPLGGVSYSEVASGFSFGVANIDDKHNPVELINDITNKSYSRSLRGSAALSWEIIKGFVARSELSLTRSSSKSTYYENGYTNGDKRATLNRGMGDGLRSVSTLNYNFNIGKNNVFSALLGNEVLKSDSESSQITGRGYPSTFDYDTTMGLIHTATTSFSATNSYSVPARTVSFFGRLSYTFMDRYLFTGTFRADGSSKFAPDNRWGYFPAGAFAWRLSEEPFMNGTKDWLSNLKLRLSYGTSGSDNISSNLWRETWSSLGSGSNHTPINGELGSFYRPDGLLANSKLKWETTISRNFGIDFGFLNNRVNGSLEVYWNTTKDLLMAVPVDNTTGYSYQFQNFGKTSNRGIELSVNVDVINKGDFRFNVGAIYNYNRNKLDELPNADQYLYSSYWGSSSLVPTNDYMFVEGKAIGLVRGFISEGYYTVDDFNYTNGQYVLKEGVPDITKALTATYMHPYDLPAGQTAFPGAAKFRDVDESGTVDLDDATCLGEVMPRHTGSFQLNFNYKNFDLSTNFNWTAGGKVYNVAAMINASGQEFDGIGAQRASWVADAFKVYNVNAAGDLYAVTNPDELRALNANAKYHLPYHQSGITSSEWLENGSYLRLQTLTLGYTLPKNWLTKVHVDKIRLYLTATNLFTITGYSGIDPEVNANPTGQSGFYSDLRIFPTLNMDFGTYPRARTFTFGANITF
;
A
#
# COMPACT_ATOMS: atom_id res chain seq x y z
N THR A 1 2.17 3.53 -28.81
CA THR A 1 3.04 2.39 -29.19
C THR A 1 3.78 2.72 -30.47
N LYS A 2 5.13 2.69 -30.43
CA LYS A 2 5.95 2.93 -31.64
C LYS A 2 5.69 1.79 -32.64
N SER A 3 5.38 2.11 -33.87
CA SER A 3 5.39 1.16 -35.00
C SER A 3 6.82 0.94 -35.47
N ALA A 4 7.15 -0.25 -35.99
CA ALA A 4 8.41 -0.48 -36.65
C ALA A 4 8.59 0.54 -37.81
N LYS A 5 9.80 1.04 -37.96
CA LYS A 5 10.16 1.90 -39.11
C LYS A 5 10.42 1.01 -40.32
N GLU A 6 10.16 1.56 -41.50
CA GLU A 6 10.59 0.97 -42.76
C GLU A 6 12.12 0.97 -42.83
N GLY A 7 12.73 -0.15 -43.26
CA GLY A 7 14.17 -0.25 -43.40
C GLY A 7 14.72 -1.59 -42.85
N GLN A 8 16.03 -1.60 -42.57
CA GLN A 8 16.72 -2.77 -42.08
C GLN A 8 16.17 -3.27 -40.75
N ILE A 9 16.22 -4.57 -40.51
CA ILE A 9 15.92 -5.18 -39.23
C ILE A 9 16.89 -4.62 -38.20
N LYS A 10 16.35 -4.09 -37.09
CA LYS A 10 17.10 -3.66 -35.92
C LYS A 10 16.87 -4.64 -34.80
N VAL A 11 17.97 -5.10 -34.24
CA VAL A 11 17.98 -5.92 -33.01
C VAL A 11 18.51 -5.04 -31.88
N SER A 12 17.79 -5.00 -30.78
CA SER A 12 18.28 -4.33 -29.56
C SER A 12 18.22 -5.29 -28.38
N TYR A 13 19.26 -5.25 -27.59
CA TYR A 13 19.36 -5.97 -26.32
C TYR A 13 19.48 -4.96 -25.21
N ASP A 14 18.71 -5.17 -24.15
CA ASP A 14 18.80 -4.48 -22.86
C ASP A 14 19.00 -5.53 -21.77
N GLY A 15 20.11 -5.44 -21.07
CA GLY A 15 20.43 -6.36 -20.00
C GLY A 15 21.05 -5.64 -18.82
N TYR A 16 20.69 -6.10 -17.61
CA TYR A 16 21.30 -5.57 -16.39
C TYR A 16 21.35 -6.61 -15.27
N VAL A 17 22.26 -6.34 -14.34
CA VAL A 17 22.38 -7.01 -13.04
C VAL A 17 22.11 -5.98 -11.94
N GLN A 18 21.43 -6.39 -10.90
CA GLN A 18 21.07 -5.56 -9.75
C GLN A 18 21.53 -6.20 -8.45
N VAL A 19 22.14 -5.40 -7.59
CA VAL A 19 22.42 -5.73 -6.19
C VAL A 19 21.48 -4.91 -5.33
N LYS A 20 20.74 -5.57 -4.45
CA LYS A 20 19.74 -4.98 -3.57
C LYS A 20 20.12 -5.19 -2.11
N ASN A 21 20.11 -4.13 -1.34
CA ASN A 21 20.32 -4.15 0.10
C ASN A 21 19.15 -3.48 0.79
N VAL A 22 18.86 -3.84 2.03
CA VAL A 22 17.88 -3.11 2.83
C VAL A 22 18.32 -1.65 3.01
N SER A 23 17.38 -0.71 2.92
CA SER A 23 17.70 0.73 3.04
C SER A 23 17.75 1.21 4.49
N LYS A 24 16.86 0.70 5.34
CA LYS A 24 16.72 1.04 6.76
C LYS A 24 16.11 -0.15 7.49
N THR A 25 16.62 -0.46 8.67
CA THR A 25 16.02 -1.32 9.69
C THR A 25 15.67 -0.48 10.91
N LEU A 26 14.96 -1.05 11.88
CA LEU A 26 14.70 -0.41 13.16
C LEU A 26 15.79 -0.84 14.15
N GLU A 27 16.14 0.05 15.07
CA GLU A 27 17.02 -0.30 16.18
C GLU A 27 16.30 -1.26 17.13
N THR A 28 17.04 -2.22 17.67
CA THR A 28 16.53 -3.21 18.64
C THR A 28 17.17 -2.98 19.99
N LEU A 29 16.51 -3.47 21.06
CA LEU A 29 17.02 -3.38 22.44
C LEU A 29 18.36 -4.10 22.60
N SER A 30 19.26 -3.53 23.37
CA SER A 30 20.39 -4.26 23.91
C SER A 30 19.94 -5.42 24.80
N ALA A 31 20.82 -6.38 25.05
CA ALA A 31 20.49 -7.52 25.92
C ALA A 31 20.08 -7.07 27.33
N GLN A 32 20.77 -6.06 27.88
CA GLN A 32 20.48 -5.54 29.20
C GLN A 32 19.14 -4.80 29.26
N GLU A 33 18.83 -3.95 28.26
CA GLU A 33 17.53 -3.27 28.17
C GLU A 33 16.37 -4.26 28.01
N TYR A 34 16.54 -5.27 27.15
CA TYR A 34 15.55 -6.32 26.96
C TYR A 34 15.27 -7.07 28.28
N ILE A 35 16.30 -7.43 29.02
CA ILE A 35 16.16 -8.14 30.29
C ILE A 35 15.48 -7.26 31.33
N LEU A 36 15.89 -5.99 31.49
CA LEU A 36 15.26 -5.08 32.44
C LEU A 36 13.78 -4.88 32.12
N HIS A 37 13.46 -4.74 30.83
CA HIS A 37 12.07 -4.63 30.39
C HIS A 37 11.23 -5.85 30.77
N ASN A 38 11.71 -7.07 30.44
CA ASN A 38 11.02 -8.31 30.78
C ASN A 38 10.93 -8.54 32.30
N TRP A 39 11.99 -8.23 33.02
CA TRP A 39 12.03 -8.38 34.48
C TRP A 39 11.00 -7.43 35.14
N SER A 40 10.99 -6.16 34.74
CA SER A 40 10.06 -5.16 35.23
C SER A 40 8.59 -5.53 34.94
N TYR A 41 8.35 -6.05 33.73
CA TYR A 41 7.02 -6.53 33.35
C TYR A 41 6.61 -7.77 34.19
N ALA A 42 7.50 -8.71 34.36
CA ALA A 42 7.24 -9.89 35.17
C ALA A 42 6.93 -9.52 36.64
N ALA A 43 7.71 -8.58 37.20
CA ALA A 43 7.45 -8.05 38.54
C ALA A 43 6.08 -7.41 38.68
N SER A 44 5.66 -6.67 37.64
CA SER A 44 4.30 -6.08 37.60
C SER A 44 3.18 -7.12 37.55
N ARG A 45 3.47 -8.34 37.12
CA ARG A 45 2.51 -9.46 37.03
C ARG A 45 2.48 -10.39 38.25
N GLY A 46 3.32 -10.11 39.18
CA GLY A 46 3.39 -10.84 40.46
C GLY A 46 4.64 -11.68 40.68
N THR A 47 4.85 -12.07 41.90
CA THR A 47 6.09 -12.68 42.38
C THR A 47 6.47 -13.99 41.69
N ALA A 48 5.49 -14.81 41.28
CA ALA A 48 5.77 -16.06 40.57
C ALA A 48 6.36 -15.81 39.17
N ASN A 49 5.86 -14.79 38.44
CA ASN A 49 6.40 -14.39 37.15
C ASN A 49 7.79 -13.79 37.29
N GLN A 50 7.99 -12.93 38.30
CA GLN A 50 9.28 -12.34 38.61
C GLN A 50 10.30 -13.41 38.92
N ASP A 51 10.00 -14.36 39.79
CA ASP A 51 10.89 -15.46 40.19
C ASP A 51 11.27 -16.35 39.01
N ALA A 52 10.33 -16.63 38.12
CA ALA A 52 10.59 -17.40 36.90
C ALA A 52 11.55 -16.67 35.94
N VAL A 53 11.37 -15.36 35.73
CA VAL A 53 12.27 -14.53 34.92
C VAL A 53 13.65 -14.43 35.55
N GLU A 54 13.71 -14.19 36.87
CA GLU A 54 14.98 -14.14 37.61
C GLU A 54 15.75 -15.44 37.50
N LYS A 55 15.07 -16.59 37.70
CA LYS A 55 15.70 -17.90 37.57
C LYS A 55 16.18 -18.15 36.14
N TYR A 56 15.38 -17.83 35.12
CA TYR A 56 15.73 -18.08 33.72
C TYR A 56 16.94 -17.26 33.26
N PHE A 57 16.99 -15.99 33.60
CA PHE A 57 18.09 -15.11 33.24
C PHE A 57 19.21 -15.04 34.27
N GLY A 58 19.11 -15.67 35.43
CA GLY A 58 20.10 -15.61 36.50
C GLY A 58 20.18 -14.24 37.17
N LEU A 59 19.01 -13.62 37.44
CA LEU A 59 18.93 -12.27 37.99
C LEU A 59 18.77 -12.26 39.51
N GLY A 60 19.08 -11.12 40.09
CA GLY A 60 18.94 -10.92 41.52
C GLY A 60 19.93 -11.74 42.36
N SER A 61 20.03 -11.41 43.63
CA SER A 61 20.94 -12.08 44.58
C SER A 61 20.64 -13.56 44.77
N LYS A 62 19.40 -14.00 44.52
CA LYS A 62 18.95 -15.40 44.62
C LYS A 62 19.47 -16.31 43.50
N TYR A 63 19.67 -15.80 42.31
CA TYR A 63 19.95 -16.59 41.11
C TYR A 63 21.26 -16.21 40.38
N GLY A 64 22.20 -15.58 41.07
CA GLY A 64 23.55 -15.35 40.56
C GLY A 64 23.89 -13.92 40.17
N ASN A 65 22.88 -13.02 40.12
CA ASN A 65 23.08 -11.59 39.90
C ASN A 65 23.80 -11.22 38.60
N HIS A 66 23.39 -11.84 37.50
CA HIS A 66 24.02 -11.64 36.17
C HIS A 66 23.50 -10.43 35.39
N TYR A 67 22.67 -9.56 36.00
CA TYR A 67 22.13 -8.41 35.29
C TYR A 67 23.22 -7.50 34.69
N ALA A 68 24.27 -7.19 35.44
CA ALA A 68 25.37 -6.39 34.93
C ALA A 68 26.17 -7.08 33.81
N ASP A 69 26.22 -8.42 33.83
CA ASP A 69 26.96 -9.21 32.83
C ASP A 69 26.33 -9.08 31.45
N TYR A 70 25.00 -8.88 31.38
CA TYR A 70 24.28 -8.71 30.14
C TYR A 70 24.65 -7.43 29.38
N ALA A 71 25.30 -6.45 30.01
CA ALA A 71 25.88 -5.30 29.31
C ALA A 71 26.97 -5.74 28.29
N ASN A 72 27.61 -6.91 28.52
CA ASN A 72 28.63 -7.47 27.65
C ASN A 72 28.09 -8.56 26.71
N VAL A 73 26.84 -8.94 26.83
CA VAL A 73 26.17 -9.90 25.93
C VAL A 73 25.72 -9.18 24.68
N LYS A 74 26.24 -9.58 23.53
CA LYS A 74 25.78 -9.02 22.25
C LYS A 74 24.35 -9.44 21.98
N ALA A 75 23.44 -8.48 21.85
CA ALA A 75 22.11 -8.74 21.37
C ALA A 75 22.14 -9.25 19.92
N HIS A 76 21.38 -10.28 19.63
CA HIS A 76 21.23 -10.83 18.29
C HIS A 76 20.14 -10.06 17.53
N ASP A 77 20.46 -9.52 16.37
CA ASP A 77 19.50 -8.85 15.48
C ASP A 77 19.05 -9.84 14.39
N TYR A 78 17.89 -10.43 14.60
CA TYR A 78 17.29 -11.37 13.63
C TYR A 78 16.91 -10.74 12.30
N THR A 79 16.93 -9.41 12.19
CA THR A 79 16.74 -8.76 10.87
C THR A 79 17.90 -9.07 9.92
N ASP A 80 19.11 -9.26 10.45
CA ASP A 80 20.28 -9.66 9.66
C ASP A 80 20.15 -11.09 9.12
N ASP A 81 19.42 -11.97 9.82
CA ASP A 81 19.23 -13.36 9.41
C ASP A 81 18.08 -13.50 8.39
N VAL A 82 17.03 -12.70 8.53
CA VAL A 82 15.86 -12.78 7.64
C VAL A 82 15.98 -11.89 6.40
N LEU A 83 16.87 -10.90 6.43
CA LEU A 83 17.16 -10.00 5.31
C LEU A 83 18.52 -10.33 4.70
N ARG A 84 18.62 -10.21 3.39
CA ARG A 84 19.84 -10.53 2.65
C ARG A 84 20.16 -9.49 1.58
N THR A 85 21.41 -9.46 1.15
CA THR A 85 21.78 -8.88 -0.14
C THR A 85 21.28 -9.78 -1.25
N ALA A 86 20.43 -9.24 -2.12
CA ALA A 86 19.80 -9.99 -3.22
C ALA A 86 20.42 -9.62 -4.57
N LEU A 87 20.61 -10.62 -5.43
CA LEU A 87 21.15 -10.45 -6.78
C LEU A 87 20.06 -10.73 -7.80
N SER A 88 19.72 -9.76 -8.63
CA SER A 88 18.69 -9.86 -9.65
C SER A 88 19.26 -9.56 -11.03
N HIS A 89 18.63 -10.08 -12.08
CA HIS A 89 19.03 -9.77 -13.45
C HIS A 89 17.83 -9.67 -14.39
N ASN A 90 18.01 -8.92 -15.48
CA ASN A 90 17.02 -8.75 -16.54
C ASN A 90 17.70 -8.87 -17.90
N HIS A 91 16.99 -9.49 -18.84
CA HIS A 91 17.40 -9.61 -20.24
C HIS A 91 16.21 -9.34 -21.14
N SER A 92 16.34 -8.41 -22.07
CA SER A 92 15.29 -8.08 -23.04
C SER A 92 15.88 -7.96 -24.44
N VAL A 93 15.33 -8.70 -25.37
CA VAL A 93 15.65 -8.62 -26.79
C VAL A 93 14.46 -8.07 -27.53
N ASN A 94 14.70 -7.04 -28.34
CA ASN A 94 13.69 -6.48 -29.23
C ASN A 94 14.18 -6.56 -30.68
N VAL A 95 13.39 -7.16 -31.54
CA VAL A 95 13.62 -7.23 -32.98
C VAL A 95 12.53 -6.44 -33.68
N SER A 96 12.90 -5.45 -34.49
CA SER A 96 11.92 -4.64 -35.22
C SER A 96 12.42 -4.32 -36.62
N GLY A 97 11.53 -4.36 -37.58
CA GLY A 97 11.85 -4.02 -38.96
C GLY A 97 10.66 -4.26 -39.88
N GLY A 98 10.85 -4.03 -41.13
CA GLY A 98 9.84 -4.29 -42.12
C GLY A 98 9.97 -3.49 -43.41
N THR A 99 9.02 -3.70 -44.29
CA THR A 99 8.86 -3.03 -45.58
C THR A 99 7.72 -2.01 -45.48
N ASP A 100 7.43 -1.33 -46.60
CA ASP A 100 6.24 -0.49 -46.76
C ASP A 100 4.91 -1.23 -46.54
N LYS A 101 4.91 -2.56 -46.74
CA LYS A 101 3.71 -3.42 -46.61
C LYS A 101 3.64 -4.16 -45.30
N THR A 102 4.76 -4.61 -44.76
CA THR A 102 4.81 -5.46 -43.57
C THR A 102 5.74 -4.87 -42.54
N LYS A 103 5.27 -4.61 -41.32
CA LYS A 103 6.07 -4.14 -40.18
C LYS A 103 5.91 -5.12 -39.03
N VAL A 104 7.04 -5.55 -38.47
CA VAL A 104 7.08 -6.57 -37.42
C VAL A 104 7.85 -6.02 -36.22
N ILE A 105 7.34 -6.32 -35.03
CA ILE A 105 8.05 -6.11 -33.76
C ILE A 105 7.90 -7.40 -32.97
N PHE A 106 9.03 -7.94 -32.54
CA PHE A 106 9.10 -9.05 -31.59
C PHE A 106 9.88 -8.61 -30.37
N THR A 107 9.38 -8.92 -29.19
CA THR A 107 10.08 -8.66 -27.92
C THR A 107 10.03 -9.89 -27.06
N LEU A 108 11.18 -10.29 -26.54
CA LEU A 108 11.32 -11.34 -25.53
C LEU A 108 12.07 -10.75 -24.34
N GLY A 109 11.48 -10.88 -23.16
CA GLY A 109 12.06 -10.38 -21.90
C GLY A 109 11.99 -11.42 -20.80
N TYR A 110 13.08 -11.57 -20.07
CA TYR A 110 13.17 -12.40 -18.88
C TYR A 110 13.71 -11.58 -17.70
N VAL A 111 13.05 -11.70 -16.56
CA VAL A 111 13.43 -11.11 -15.29
C VAL A 111 13.58 -12.22 -14.26
N ASN A 112 14.70 -12.22 -13.55
CA ASN A 112 14.86 -12.91 -12.28
C ASN A 112 15.11 -11.85 -11.22
N ASP A 113 14.19 -11.75 -10.27
CA ASP A 113 14.17 -10.70 -9.25
C ASP A 113 14.18 -11.33 -7.85
N GLU A 114 15.35 -11.46 -7.24
CA GLU A 114 15.45 -11.92 -5.86
C GLU A 114 15.03 -10.84 -4.88
N GLY A 115 14.25 -11.22 -3.85
CA GLY A 115 13.85 -10.35 -2.76
C GLY A 115 14.94 -10.22 -1.71
N ILE A 116 14.93 -9.10 -0.98
CA ILE A 116 15.83 -8.87 0.16
C ILE A 116 15.48 -9.74 1.38
N LYS A 117 14.28 -10.34 1.43
CA LYS A 117 13.93 -11.35 2.42
C LYS A 117 14.39 -12.74 1.92
N ILE A 118 14.89 -13.57 2.83
CA ILE A 118 15.22 -14.97 2.50
C ILE A 118 14.00 -15.71 1.94
N ASN A 119 14.19 -16.71 1.10
CA ASN A 119 13.15 -17.50 0.46
C ASN A 119 12.11 -16.69 -0.35
N SER A 120 12.49 -15.53 -0.85
CA SER A 120 11.62 -14.72 -1.71
C SER A 120 12.26 -14.43 -3.06
N ASP A 121 11.55 -14.69 -4.15
CA ASP A 121 11.97 -14.42 -5.52
C ASP A 121 10.77 -14.25 -6.46
N TYR A 122 11.03 -13.57 -7.56
CA TYR A 122 10.07 -13.35 -8.63
C TYR A 122 10.72 -13.55 -10.00
N ASN A 123 10.17 -14.46 -10.78
CA ASN A 123 10.61 -14.75 -12.14
C ASN A 123 9.51 -14.39 -13.13
N ARG A 124 9.86 -13.75 -14.25
CA ARG A 124 8.89 -13.41 -15.28
C ARG A 124 9.46 -13.53 -16.68
N LEU A 125 8.74 -14.26 -17.51
CA LEU A 125 8.96 -14.33 -18.95
C LEU A 125 7.84 -13.54 -19.67
N ASN A 126 8.23 -12.64 -20.57
CA ASN A 126 7.32 -11.91 -21.44
C ASN A 126 7.71 -12.14 -22.89
N ALA A 127 6.74 -12.50 -23.70
CA ALA A 127 6.91 -12.53 -25.15
C ALA A 127 5.80 -11.70 -25.81
N SER A 128 6.16 -10.85 -26.75
CA SER A 128 5.18 -10.10 -27.53
C SER A 128 5.56 -10.10 -29.01
N PHE A 129 4.55 -10.27 -29.84
CA PHE A 129 4.68 -10.24 -31.29
C PHE A 129 3.61 -9.30 -31.85
N LYS A 130 4.05 -8.33 -32.63
CA LYS A 130 3.15 -7.40 -33.30
C LYS A 130 3.50 -7.34 -34.78
N ILE A 131 2.49 -7.52 -35.62
CA ILE A 131 2.60 -7.34 -37.06
C ILE A 131 1.54 -6.34 -37.51
N ARG A 132 1.97 -5.42 -38.38
CA ARG A 132 1.09 -4.63 -39.24
C ARG A 132 1.31 -5.03 -40.64
N GLN A 133 0.24 -5.44 -41.33
CA GLN A 133 0.23 -5.86 -42.70
C GLN A 133 -0.71 -4.99 -43.54
N LYS A 134 -0.19 -4.38 -44.57
CA LYS A 134 -1.00 -3.74 -45.63
C LYS A 134 -1.58 -4.83 -46.51
N LEU A 135 -2.89 -5.09 -46.42
CA LEU A 135 -3.60 -6.07 -47.26
C LEU A 135 -3.94 -5.48 -48.65
N ALA A 136 -4.26 -4.20 -48.70
CA ALA A 136 -4.51 -3.42 -49.89
C ALA A 136 -4.02 -1.96 -49.65
N LYS A 137 -4.12 -1.10 -50.68
CA LYS A 137 -3.72 0.31 -50.57
C LYS A 137 -4.46 1.05 -49.44
N THR A 138 -5.67 0.64 -49.14
CA THR A 138 -6.58 1.27 -48.19
C THR A 138 -6.93 0.34 -47.01
N LEU A 139 -6.32 -0.84 -46.92
CA LEU A 139 -6.69 -1.85 -45.94
C LEU A 139 -5.47 -2.34 -45.18
N ASP A 140 -5.42 -2.05 -43.86
CA ASP A 140 -4.38 -2.50 -42.96
C ASP A 140 -4.93 -3.52 -41.95
N LEU A 141 -4.14 -4.54 -41.65
CA LEU A 141 -4.36 -5.52 -40.57
C LEU A 141 -3.27 -5.34 -39.52
N ASP A 142 -3.67 -5.09 -38.29
CA ASP A 142 -2.80 -5.12 -37.10
C ASP A 142 -3.11 -6.38 -36.28
N VAL A 143 -2.10 -7.20 -35.96
CA VAL A 143 -2.20 -8.31 -35.02
C VAL A 143 -1.20 -8.10 -33.92
N ASP A 144 -1.65 -8.25 -32.68
CA ASP A 144 -0.82 -8.13 -31.45
C ASP A 144 -1.06 -9.38 -30.60
N PHE A 145 0.00 -10.06 -30.27
CA PHE A 145 -0.01 -11.24 -29.42
C PHE A 145 0.95 -11.03 -28.25
N ARG A 146 0.49 -11.32 -27.03
CA ARG A 146 1.28 -11.18 -25.81
C ARG A 146 1.12 -12.39 -24.91
N TYR A 147 2.24 -12.89 -24.43
CA TYR A 147 2.31 -13.93 -23.44
C TYR A 147 3.13 -13.43 -22.25
N THR A 148 2.61 -13.66 -21.06
CA THR A 148 3.32 -13.39 -19.80
C THR A 148 3.18 -14.60 -18.91
N GLU A 149 4.29 -15.07 -18.38
CA GLU A 149 4.35 -16.10 -17.35
C GLU A 149 5.17 -15.57 -16.18
N SER A 150 4.69 -15.77 -14.96
CA SER A 150 5.41 -15.33 -13.76
C SER A 150 5.26 -16.31 -12.62
N ASN A 151 6.35 -16.44 -11.85
CA ASN A 151 6.43 -17.19 -10.60
C ASN A 151 6.82 -16.24 -9.50
N LEU A 152 6.13 -16.29 -8.39
CA LEU A 152 6.43 -15.55 -7.16
C LEU A 152 6.53 -16.55 -6.01
N ASN A 153 7.65 -16.56 -5.31
CA ASN A 153 7.88 -17.33 -4.08
C ASN A 153 7.97 -16.40 -2.87
N GLY A 154 7.60 -16.89 -1.71
CA GLY A 154 7.81 -16.22 -0.43
C GLY A 154 7.03 -14.92 -0.29
N ARG A 155 5.84 -14.83 -0.90
CA ARG A 155 4.96 -13.67 -0.73
C ARG A 155 4.71 -13.40 0.75
N GLU A 156 4.91 -12.17 1.16
CA GLU A 156 4.58 -11.71 2.51
C GLU A 156 3.07 -11.77 2.71
N ASN A 157 2.63 -12.38 3.80
CA ASN A 157 1.22 -12.40 4.16
C ASN A 157 0.98 -11.40 5.29
N VAL A 158 0.64 -10.16 4.91
CA VAL A 158 0.32 -9.07 5.86
C VAL A 158 -1.14 -9.09 6.33
N THR A 159 -1.87 -10.19 6.12
CA THR A 159 -3.34 -10.18 6.19
C THR A 159 -3.94 -10.20 7.59
N ASN A 160 -3.21 -10.43 8.66
CA ASN A 160 -3.82 -10.63 9.98
C ASN A 160 -3.27 -9.72 11.08
N GLY A 161 -2.69 -8.58 10.74
CA GLY A 161 -2.17 -7.69 11.78
C GLY A 161 -0.99 -8.25 12.57
N LYS A 162 -0.66 -9.52 12.40
CA LYS A 162 0.45 -10.19 13.09
C LYS A 162 1.81 -9.94 12.41
N GLY A 163 1.87 -8.88 11.63
CA GLY A 163 3.09 -8.43 11.00
C GLY A 163 3.58 -9.34 9.87
N SER A 164 4.48 -8.81 9.09
CA SER A 164 5.26 -9.59 8.14
C SER A 164 6.23 -10.49 8.91
N ASN A 165 6.73 -11.56 8.28
CA ASN A 165 7.81 -12.36 8.85
C ASN A 165 9.04 -11.51 9.18
N VAL A 166 9.23 -10.38 8.48
CA VAL A 166 10.23 -9.36 8.81
C VAL A 166 9.88 -8.63 10.11
N SER A 167 8.61 -8.31 10.37
CA SER A 167 8.24 -7.70 11.65
C SER A 167 8.38 -8.68 12.83
N GLY A 168 8.28 -9.97 12.57
CA GLY A 168 8.60 -11.02 13.54
C GLY A 168 10.05 -10.96 14.01
N ALA A 169 11.00 -10.63 13.11
CA ALA A 169 12.40 -10.47 13.45
C ALA A 169 12.66 -9.34 14.46
N TYR A 170 11.86 -8.27 14.45
CA TYR A 170 11.93 -7.19 15.43
C TYR A 170 11.29 -7.54 16.79
N ARG A 171 10.57 -8.65 16.85
CA ARG A 171 9.84 -9.06 18.07
C ARG A 171 10.49 -10.22 18.78
N TYR A 172 11.31 -10.98 18.08
CA TYR A 172 11.93 -12.14 18.65
C TYR A 172 13.02 -11.74 19.66
N ARG A 173 13.23 -12.59 20.69
CA ARG A 173 14.21 -12.33 21.77
C ARG A 173 15.63 -12.12 21.20
N PRO A 174 16.37 -11.12 21.70
CA PRO A 174 17.74 -10.86 21.25
C PRO A 174 18.81 -11.70 21.96
N ILE A 175 18.41 -12.63 22.84
CA ILE A 175 19.31 -13.42 23.69
C ILE A 175 19.06 -14.89 23.44
N ASP A 176 20.07 -15.58 22.89
CA ASP A 176 19.97 -17.01 22.58
C ASP A 176 20.27 -17.89 23.80
N ASN A 177 21.24 -17.48 24.65
CA ASN A 177 21.71 -18.24 25.79
C ASN A 177 21.58 -17.43 27.09
N PRO A 178 20.49 -17.55 27.83
CA PRO A 178 20.34 -16.93 29.15
C PRO A 178 21.38 -17.42 30.14
N LEU A 179 21.85 -16.53 31.04
CA LEU A 179 22.90 -16.82 31.99
C LEU A 179 22.41 -17.57 33.22
N GLY A 180 21.11 -17.79 33.38
CA GLY A 180 20.55 -18.53 34.53
C GLY A 180 20.85 -20.01 34.60
N GLY A 181 21.37 -20.59 33.49
CA GLY A 181 21.79 -21.98 33.45
C GLY A 181 20.66 -23.01 33.55
N VAL A 182 19.42 -22.58 33.40
CA VAL A 182 18.22 -23.44 33.41
C VAL A 182 17.51 -23.37 32.04
N SER A 183 16.81 -24.47 31.72
CA SER A 183 16.00 -24.50 30.50
C SER A 183 14.66 -23.77 30.71
N TYR A 184 14.07 -23.32 29.60
CA TYR A 184 12.72 -22.76 29.66
C TYR A 184 11.70 -23.70 30.31
N SER A 185 11.76 -24.98 30.01
CA SER A 185 10.83 -25.98 30.57
C SER A 185 10.86 -26.06 32.09
N GLU A 186 11.98 -25.75 32.75
CA GLU A 186 12.14 -25.75 34.20
C GLU A 186 11.47 -24.55 34.87
N VAL A 187 11.22 -23.49 34.13
CA VAL A 187 10.60 -22.25 34.63
C VAL A 187 9.20 -21.99 34.06
N ALA A 188 8.80 -22.75 33.05
CA ALA A 188 7.57 -22.54 32.29
C ALA A 188 6.29 -22.50 33.16
N SER A 189 6.25 -23.27 34.26
CA SER A 189 5.11 -23.28 35.17
C SER A 189 4.96 -21.98 35.99
N GLY A 190 6.02 -21.19 36.11
CA GLY A 190 5.98 -19.89 36.80
C GLY A 190 5.52 -18.76 35.89
N PHE A 191 5.47 -18.95 34.57
CA PHE A 191 5.02 -17.94 33.65
C PHE A 191 3.51 -17.91 33.53
N SER A 192 2.91 -16.76 33.70
CA SER A 192 1.52 -16.49 33.35
C SER A 192 1.42 -15.90 31.94
N PHE A 193 0.19 -15.77 31.44
CA PHE A 193 -0.06 -15.15 30.14
C PHE A 193 0.68 -13.81 29.99
N GLY A 194 1.40 -13.65 28.93
CA GLY A 194 2.19 -12.45 28.61
C GLY A 194 3.67 -12.53 28.95
N VAL A 195 4.08 -13.35 29.91
CA VAL A 195 5.49 -13.59 30.25
C VAL A 195 5.99 -14.90 29.65
N ALA A 196 5.07 -15.79 29.30
CA ALA A 196 5.37 -17.09 28.68
C ALA A 196 6.12 -17.01 27.32
N ASN A 197 6.19 -15.82 26.74
CA ASN A 197 6.80 -15.60 25.44
C ASN A 197 8.27 -15.18 25.48
N ILE A 198 8.90 -15.21 26.65
CA ILE A 198 10.36 -15.03 26.77
C ILE A 198 11.12 -16.10 25.96
N ASP A 199 10.54 -17.28 25.87
CA ASP A 199 10.98 -18.35 24.96
C ASP A 199 9.99 -18.49 23.80
N ASP A 200 9.84 -17.43 23.01
CA ASP A 200 8.97 -17.48 21.85
C ASP A 200 9.40 -18.63 20.93
N LYS A 201 8.45 -19.54 20.72
CA LYS A 201 8.64 -20.73 19.89
C LYS A 201 8.80 -20.42 18.40
N HIS A 202 8.61 -19.15 18.02
CA HIS A 202 8.53 -18.76 16.62
C HIS A 202 9.77 -17.98 16.16
N ASN A 203 10.94 -18.67 16.16
CA ASN A 203 12.12 -18.12 15.52
C ASN A 203 11.78 -17.62 14.10
N PRO A 204 12.05 -16.36 13.75
CA PRO A 204 11.61 -15.78 12.49
C PRO A 204 12.23 -16.46 11.26
N VAL A 205 13.44 -17.00 11.36
CA VAL A 205 14.10 -17.77 10.29
C VAL A 205 13.41 -19.10 10.10
N GLU A 206 13.14 -19.83 11.18
CA GLU A 206 12.43 -21.11 11.12
C GLU A 206 11.00 -20.93 10.62
N LEU A 207 10.31 -19.86 11.04
CA LEU A 207 8.98 -19.51 10.56
C LEU A 207 8.96 -19.26 9.05
N ILE A 208 9.96 -18.54 8.53
CA ILE A 208 10.09 -18.30 7.09
C ILE A 208 10.37 -19.61 6.34
N ASN A 209 11.16 -20.51 6.93
CA ASN A 209 11.48 -21.81 6.35
C ASN A 209 10.31 -22.82 6.46
N ASP A 210 9.46 -22.68 7.48
CA ASP A 210 8.28 -23.52 7.68
C ASP A 210 7.20 -23.26 6.60
N ILE A 211 7.15 -22.01 6.07
CA ILE A 211 6.11 -21.57 5.15
C ILE A 211 6.61 -21.59 3.71
N THR A 212 5.92 -22.33 2.87
CA THR A 212 6.12 -22.28 1.41
C THR A 212 4.89 -21.63 0.75
N ASN A 213 5.07 -20.43 0.20
CA ASN A 213 4.02 -19.70 -0.51
C ASN A 213 4.46 -19.40 -1.94
N LYS A 214 3.88 -20.13 -2.91
CA LYS A 214 4.21 -20.00 -4.33
C LYS A 214 2.98 -19.53 -5.10
N SER A 215 3.19 -18.61 -6.04
CA SER A 215 2.15 -18.14 -6.95
C SER A 215 2.65 -18.18 -8.39
N TYR A 216 1.93 -18.85 -9.21
CA TYR A 216 2.20 -19.00 -10.64
C TYR A 216 1.07 -18.37 -11.42
N SER A 217 1.40 -17.50 -12.39
CA SER A 217 0.42 -16.81 -13.22
C SER A 217 0.81 -16.86 -14.69
N ARG A 218 -0.15 -17.14 -15.54
CA ARG A 218 -0.05 -17.04 -17.01
C ARG A 218 -1.12 -16.12 -17.56
N SER A 219 -0.74 -15.29 -18.51
CA SER A 219 -1.68 -14.44 -19.24
C SER A 219 -1.37 -14.48 -20.73
N LEU A 220 -2.39 -14.76 -21.50
CA LEU A 220 -2.35 -14.77 -22.94
C LEU A 220 -3.34 -13.74 -23.47
N ARG A 221 -2.85 -12.84 -24.32
CA ARG A 221 -3.70 -11.86 -24.99
C ARG A 221 -3.42 -11.87 -26.49
N GLY A 222 -4.47 -12.03 -27.27
CA GLY A 222 -4.45 -11.87 -28.72
C GLY A 222 -5.39 -10.75 -29.13
N SER A 223 -4.97 -9.88 -30.03
CA SER A 223 -5.88 -8.91 -30.67
C SER A 223 -5.61 -8.83 -32.17
N ALA A 224 -6.68 -8.64 -32.93
CA ALA A 224 -6.63 -8.39 -34.37
C ALA A 224 -7.49 -7.16 -34.66
N ALA A 225 -6.95 -6.24 -35.45
CA ALA A 225 -7.67 -5.04 -35.85
C ALA A 225 -7.55 -4.82 -37.36
N LEU A 226 -8.68 -4.60 -38.01
CA LEU A 226 -8.77 -4.26 -39.40
C LEU A 226 -9.09 -2.75 -39.52
N SER A 227 -8.27 -2.03 -40.26
CA SER A 227 -8.46 -0.61 -40.57
C SER A 227 -8.62 -0.40 -42.05
N TRP A 228 -9.75 0.14 -42.46
CA TRP A 228 -10.09 0.37 -43.86
C TRP A 228 -10.31 1.88 -44.11
N GLU A 229 -9.45 2.47 -44.92
CA GLU A 229 -9.66 3.83 -45.41
C GLU A 229 -10.65 3.77 -46.61
N ILE A 230 -11.91 4.02 -46.36
CA ILE A 230 -13.02 3.93 -47.30
C ILE A 230 -12.88 5.01 -48.38
N ILE A 231 -12.63 6.23 -47.95
CA ILE A 231 -12.24 7.39 -48.74
C ILE A 231 -11.13 8.12 -48.00
N LYS A 232 -10.39 8.99 -48.65
CA LYS A 232 -9.30 9.76 -48.04
C LYS A 232 -9.74 10.47 -46.76
N GLY A 233 -9.09 10.12 -45.66
CA GLY A 233 -9.37 10.68 -44.35
C GLY A 233 -10.53 10.01 -43.59
N PHE A 234 -11.33 9.13 -44.22
CA PHE A 234 -12.40 8.37 -43.56
C PHE A 234 -11.99 6.92 -43.34
N VAL A 235 -11.71 6.57 -42.09
CA VAL A 235 -11.20 5.25 -41.66
C VAL A 235 -12.21 4.55 -40.79
N ALA A 236 -12.63 3.37 -41.23
CA ALA A 236 -13.32 2.41 -40.39
C ALA A 236 -12.31 1.45 -39.76
N ARG A 237 -12.36 1.26 -38.44
CA ARG A 237 -11.49 0.30 -37.72
C ARG A 237 -12.34 -0.57 -36.82
N SER A 238 -12.11 -1.87 -36.86
CA SER A 238 -12.67 -2.82 -35.91
C SER A 238 -11.56 -3.67 -35.29
N GLU A 239 -11.55 -3.79 -33.97
CA GLU A 239 -10.58 -4.56 -33.20
C GLU A 239 -11.30 -5.56 -32.31
N LEU A 240 -10.86 -6.80 -32.34
CA LEU A 240 -11.25 -7.86 -31.41
C LEU A 240 -10.03 -8.26 -30.58
N SER A 241 -10.18 -8.26 -29.28
CA SER A 241 -9.15 -8.69 -28.34
C SER A 241 -9.69 -9.76 -27.39
N LEU A 242 -8.96 -10.85 -27.26
CA LEU A 242 -9.23 -11.95 -26.34
C LEU A 242 -8.10 -12.03 -25.33
N THR A 243 -8.47 -12.20 -24.06
CA THR A 243 -7.51 -12.39 -22.97
C THR A 243 -7.89 -13.64 -22.21
N ARG A 244 -6.94 -14.50 -21.95
CA ARG A 244 -7.08 -15.63 -21.04
C ARG A 244 -5.98 -15.59 -20.00
N SER A 245 -6.37 -15.65 -18.72
CA SER A 245 -5.46 -15.71 -17.59
C SER A 245 -5.70 -16.99 -16.80
N SER A 246 -4.63 -17.53 -16.26
CA SER A 246 -4.70 -18.65 -15.31
C SER A 246 -3.72 -18.40 -14.18
N SER A 247 -4.13 -18.73 -12.96
CA SER A 247 -3.28 -18.64 -11.76
C SER A 247 -3.34 -19.93 -10.96
N LYS A 248 -2.24 -20.24 -10.30
CA LYS A 248 -2.13 -21.32 -9.31
C LYS A 248 -1.35 -20.73 -8.14
N SER A 249 -1.91 -20.72 -6.96
CA SER A 249 -1.17 -20.40 -5.75
C SER A 249 -1.26 -21.54 -4.75
N THR A 250 -0.15 -21.78 -4.05
CA THR A 250 -0.03 -22.79 -3.03
C THR A 250 0.49 -22.16 -1.76
N TYR A 251 -0.09 -22.54 -0.65
CA TYR A 251 0.37 -22.18 0.68
C TYR A 251 0.55 -23.48 1.48
N TYR A 252 1.69 -23.66 2.09
CA TYR A 252 2.04 -24.83 2.89
C TYR A 252 2.74 -24.39 4.16
N GLU A 253 2.31 -24.93 5.29
CA GLU A 253 2.93 -24.86 6.60
C GLU A 253 3.40 -26.24 7.00
N ASN A 254 4.68 -26.38 7.35
CA ASN A 254 5.28 -27.65 7.71
C ASN A 254 4.96 -28.08 9.15
N GLY A 255 4.31 -27.22 9.93
CA GLY A 255 3.79 -27.53 11.26
C GLY A 255 4.61 -26.98 12.43
N TYR A 256 5.58 -26.14 12.17
CA TYR A 256 6.39 -25.49 13.21
C TYR A 256 5.51 -24.67 14.17
N THR A 257 4.57 -23.89 13.65
CA THR A 257 3.72 -22.99 14.44
C THR A 257 2.58 -23.72 15.15
N ASN A 258 1.92 -24.65 14.47
CA ASN A 258 0.63 -25.21 14.92
C ASN A 258 0.68 -26.69 15.26
N GLY A 259 1.87 -27.33 15.16
CA GLY A 259 2.04 -28.76 15.43
C GLY A 259 1.48 -29.68 14.35
N ASP A 260 0.74 -29.15 13.37
CA ASP A 260 0.21 -29.91 12.25
C ASP A 260 0.47 -29.22 10.91
N LYS A 261 0.63 -30.01 9.87
CA LYS A 261 0.88 -29.50 8.52
C LYS A 261 -0.43 -29.02 7.88
N ARG A 262 -0.33 -27.87 7.19
CA ARG A 262 -1.46 -27.29 6.45
C ARG A 262 -1.08 -27.05 5.00
N ALA A 263 -2.00 -27.33 4.10
CA ALA A 263 -1.86 -27.05 2.68
C ALA A 263 -3.10 -26.34 2.13
N THR A 264 -2.87 -25.34 1.30
CA THR A 264 -3.93 -24.66 0.53
C THR A 264 -3.50 -24.56 -0.92
N LEU A 265 -4.37 -24.98 -1.82
CA LEU A 265 -4.21 -24.86 -3.26
C LEU A 265 -5.34 -23.99 -3.81
N ASN A 266 -4.99 -22.87 -4.40
CA ASN A 266 -5.92 -22.01 -5.14
C ASN A 266 -5.63 -22.12 -6.65
N ARG A 267 -6.68 -22.21 -7.46
CA ARG A 267 -6.60 -22.10 -8.91
C ARG A 267 -7.63 -21.08 -9.37
N GLY A 268 -7.22 -20.22 -10.30
CA GLY A 268 -8.09 -19.22 -10.90
C GLY A 268 -7.96 -19.24 -12.42
N MET A 269 -9.06 -19.02 -13.10
CA MET A 269 -9.11 -18.81 -14.56
C MET A 269 -9.94 -17.56 -14.80
N GLY A 270 -9.54 -16.77 -15.79
CA GLY A 270 -10.29 -15.57 -16.20
C GLY A 270 -10.25 -15.39 -17.70
N ASP A 271 -11.40 -15.13 -18.28
CA ASP A 271 -11.57 -14.86 -19.71
C ASP A 271 -12.11 -13.45 -19.93
N GLY A 272 -11.51 -12.74 -20.87
CA GLY A 272 -11.89 -11.39 -21.25
C GLY A 272 -12.08 -11.27 -22.77
N LEU A 273 -13.16 -10.63 -23.17
CA LEU A 273 -13.40 -10.26 -24.57
C LEU A 273 -13.60 -8.75 -24.62
N ARG A 274 -12.91 -8.11 -25.57
CA ARG A 274 -13.10 -6.69 -25.90
C ARG A 274 -13.24 -6.55 -27.39
N SER A 275 -14.32 -5.92 -27.83
CA SER A 275 -14.55 -5.55 -29.23
C SER A 275 -14.72 -4.05 -29.30
N VAL A 276 -13.96 -3.39 -30.19
CA VAL A 276 -14.06 -1.93 -30.41
C VAL A 276 -14.15 -1.67 -31.89
N SER A 277 -15.20 -0.96 -32.32
CA SER A 277 -15.32 -0.48 -33.69
C SER A 277 -15.44 1.04 -33.71
N THR A 278 -14.72 1.67 -34.61
CA THR A 278 -14.68 3.13 -34.76
C THR A 278 -14.76 3.56 -36.21
N LEU A 279 -15.42 4.68 -36.45
CA LEU A 279 -15.41 5.44 -37.69
C LEU A 279 -14.75 6.78 -37.41
N ASN A 280 -13.66 7.08 -38.08
CA ASN A 280 -12.91 8.33 -37.89
C ASN A 280 -12.82 9.05 -39.24
N TYR A 281 -13.24 10.32 -39.25
CA TYR A 281 -13.17 11.17 -40.43
C TYR A 281 -12.40 12.44 -40.13
N ASN A 282 -11.26 12.60 -40.82
CA ASN A 282 -10.44 13.79 -40.78
C ASN A 282 -10.56 14.54 -42.10
N PHE A 283 -11.00 15.79 -42.03
CA PHE A 283 -11.21 16.61 -43.22
C PHE A 283 -10.96 18.09 -42.94
N ASN A 284 -10.67 18.82 -44.00
CA ASN A 284 -10.44 20.25 -43.94
C ASN A 284 -11.47 20.97 -44.81
N ILE A 285 -11.99 22.11 -44.33
CA ILE A 285 -12.82 23.02 -45.11
C ILE A 285 -12.03 24.30 -45.32
N GLY A 286 -11.47 24.47 -46.54
CA GLY A 286 -10.49 25.51 -46.80
C GLY A 286 -9.17 25.27 -46.06
N LYS A 287 -8.37 26.35 -45.93
CA LYS A 287 -7.03 26.24 -45.29
C LYS A 287 -7.04 26.34 -43.75
N ASN A 288 -8.11 26.92 -43.20
CA ASN A 288 -8.14 27.37 -41.83
C ASN A 288 -9.05 26.51 -40.93
N ASN A 289 -9.80 25.55 -41.49
CA ASN A 289 -10.75 24.76 -40.72
C ASN A 289 -10.39 23.28 -40.81
N VAL A 290 -9.91 22.71 -39.71
CA VAL A 290 -9.54 21.30 -39.60
C VAL A 290 -10.52 20.59 -38.67
N PHE A 291 -11.12 19.51 -39.15
CA PHE A 291 -12.08 18.73 -38.42
C PHE A 291 -11.60 17.29 -38.23
N SER A 292 -11.85 16.74 -37.07
CA SER A 292 -11.73 15.30 -36.78
C SER A 292 -12.99 14.84 -36.07
N ALA A 293 -13.75 13.95 -36.70
CA ALA A 293 -14.94 13.35 -36.13
C ALA A 293 -14.72 11.86 -35.91
N LEU A 294 -15.11 11.36 -34.74
CA LEU A 294 -15.02 9.97 -34.39
C LEU A 294 -16.34 9.49 -33.81
N LEU A 295 -16.83 8.37 -34.28
CA LEU A 295 -17.91 7.61 -33.67
C LEU A 295 -17.41 6.21 -33.37
N GLY A 296 -17.85 5.62 -32.25
CA GLY A 296 -17.42 4.28 -31.91
C GLY A 296 -18.39 3.56 -30.98
N ASN A 297 -18.22 2.25 -30.95
CA ASN A 297 -18.83 1.38 -29.96
C ASN A 297 -17.77 0.48 -29.35
N GLU A 298 -18.02 0.05 -28.13
CA GLU A 298 -17.16 -0.89 -27.39
C GLU A 298 -18.03 -1.91 -26.65
N VAL A 299 -17.61 -3.16 -26.68
CA VAL A 299 -18.22 -4.25 -25.90
C VAL A 299 -17.12 -4.88 -25.08
N LEU A 300 -17.34 -4.97 -23.77
CA LEU A 300 -16.49 -5.65 -22.83
C LEU A 300 -17.26 -6.80 -22.18
N LYS A 301 -16.62 -7.96 -22.05
CA LYS A 301 -17.08 -9.07 -21.23
C LYS A 301 -15.91 -9.60 -20.43
N SER A 302 -16.12 -9.82 -19.15
CA SER A 302 -15.15 -10.47 -18.27
C SER A 302 -15.86 -11.46 -17.39
N ASP A 303 -15.28 -12.66 -17.27
CA ASP A 303 -15.72 -13.70 -16.34
C ASP A 303 -14.51 -14.35 -15.68
N SER A 304 -14.73 -14.95 -14.51
CA SER A 304 -13.67 -15.68 -13.81
C SER A 304 -14.26 -16.83 -13.00
N GLU A 305 -13.41 -17.84 -12.84
CA GLU A 305 -13.67 -19.01 -12.01
C GLU A 305 -12.48 -19.20 -11.07
N SER A 306 -12.74 -19.61 -9.84
CA SER A 306 -11.71 -19.95 -8.88
C SER A 306 -12.10 -21.17 -8.05
N SER A 307 -11.10 -22.00 -7.74
CA SER A 307 -11.26 -23.12 -6.81
C SER A 307 -10.21 -23.06 -5.74
N GLN A 308 -10.60 -23.39 -4.51
CA GLN A 308 -9.71 -23.48 -3.37
C GLN A 308 -9.88 -24.83 -2.70
N ILE A 309 -8.76 -25.47 -2.39
CA ILE A 309 -8.69 -26.69 -1.60
C ILE A 309 -7.79 -26.40 -0.42
N THR A 310 -8.26 -26.68 0.80
CA THR A 310 -7.48 -26.53 2.03
C THR A 310 -7.58 -27.81 2.83
N GLY A 311 -6.46 -28.27 3.37
CA GLY A 311 -6.39 -29.42 4.24
C GLY A 311 -5.41 -29.22 5.38
N ARG A 312 -5.61 -29.92 6.50
CA ARG A 312 -4.75 -29.97 7.68
C ARG A 312 -4.60 -31.40 8.21
N GLY A 313 -3.50 -31.64 8.93
CA GLY A 313 -3.24 -32.93 9.56
C GLY A 313 -2.67 -33.95 8.58
N TYR A 314 -1.50 -33.67 8.05
CA TYR A 314 -0.76 -34.61 7.19
C TYR A 314 0.35 -35.30 7.98
N PRO A 315 0.79 -36.51 7.56
CA PRO A 315 1.90 -37.20 8.16
C PRO A 315 3.17 -36.34 8.23
N SER A 316 3.95 -36.48 9.31
CA SER A 316 5.21 -35.73 9.50
C SER A 316 6.23 -35.97 8.41
N THR A 317 6.17 -37.12 7.75
CA THR A 317 7.05 -37.53 6.63
C THR A 317 6.71 -36.86 5.29
N PHE A 318 5.53 -36.21 5.17
CA PHE A 318 5.15 -35.53 3.93
C PHE A 318 5.86 -34.18 3.82
N ASP A 319 6.60 -34.01 2.74
CA ASP A 319 7.15 -32.71 2.31
C ASP A 319 6.10 -31.86 1.56
N TYR A 320 6.53 -30.69 1.07
CA TYR A 320 5.68 -29.80 0.31
C TYR A 320 5.07 -30.50 -0.94
N ASP A 321 5.91 -31.18 -1.74
CA ASP A 321 5.47 -31.76 -3.00
C ASP A 321 4.51 -32.93 -2.78
N THR A 322 4.82 -33.78 -1.81
CA THR A 322 3.94 -34.90 -1.41
C THR A 322 2.62 -34.39 -0.87
N THR A 323 2.64 -33.41 0.02
CA THR A 323 1.41 -32.83 0.58
C THR A 323 0.56 -32.18 -0.49
N MET A 324 1.13 -31.43 -1.41
CA MET A 324 0.38 -30.80 -2.52
C MET A 324 -0.16 -31.84 -3.50
N GLY A 325 0.55 -32.93 -3.73
CA GLY A 325 0.11 -34.05 -4.57
C GLY A 325 -1.03 -34.85 -3.96
N LEU A 326 -1.04 -35.00 -2.64
CA LEU A 326 -2.00 -35.79 -1.86
C LEU A 326 -2.88 -34.91 -0.94
N ILE A 327 -3.20 -33.70 -1.37
CA ILE A 327 -3.90 -32.70 -0.54
C ILE A 327 -5.26 -33.20 0.02
N HIS A 328 -5.87 -34.19 -0.66
CA HIS A 328 -7.13 -34.80 -0.26
C HIS A 328 -6.99 -35.77 0.92
N THR A 329 -5.78 -36.14 1.34
CA THR A 329 -5.53 -37.07 2.45
C THR A 329 -5.47 -36.41 3.83
N ALA A 330 -5.85 -35.14 3.91
CA ALA A 330 -5.94 -34.39 5.16
C ALA A 330 -6.82 -35.11 6.21
N THR A 331 -6.32 -35.26 7.44
CA THR A 331 -7.01 -36.02 8.51
C THR A 331 -7.71 -35.15 9.53
N THR A 332 -7.25 -33.91 9.76
CA THR A 332 -7.84 -33.01 10.77
C THR A 332 -8.95 -32.15 10.18
N SER A 333 -8.76 -31.58 9.02
CA SER A 333 -9.79 -30.82 8.31
C SER A 333 -9.53 -30.79 6.81
N PHE A 334 -10.60 -30.84 6.03
CA PHE A 334 -10.56 -30.74 4.58
C PHE A 334 -11.70 -29.87 4.08
N SER A 335 -11.41 -28.95 3.17
CA SER A 335 -12.40 -28.09 2.52
C SER A 335 -12.04 -27.91 1.04
N ALA A 336 -13.02 -28.05 0.18
CA ALA A 336 -12.90 -27.73 -1.25
C ALA A 336 -14.06 -26.83 -1.66
N THR A 337 -13.74 -25.72 -2.26
CA THR A 337 -14.71 -24.74 -2.74
C THR A 337 -14.46 -24.38 -4.20
N ASN A 338 -15.52 -24.13 -4.93
CA ASN A 338 -15.48 -23.58 -6.28
C ASN A 338 -16.37 -22.33 -6.36
N SER A 339 -15.94 -21.33 -7.10
CA SER A 339 -16.63 -20.05 -7.23
C SER A 339 -16.59 -19.56 -8.65
N TYR A 340 -17.74 -19.17 -9.18
CA TYR A 340 -17.88 -18.52 -10.48
C TYR A 340 -18.27 -17.06 -10.29
N SER A 341 -17.53 -16.15 -10.92
CA SER A 341 -17.96 -14.75 -10.96
C SER A 341 -19.17 -14.60 -11.88
N VAL A 342 -20.08 -13.72 -11.52
CA VAL A 342 -21.12 -13.29 -12.47
C VAL A 342 -20.45 -12.47 -13.58
N PRO A 343 -20.61 -12.84 -14.86
CA PRO A 343 -19.97 -12.16 -15.96
C PRO A 343 -20.33 -10.66 -15.97
N ALA A 344 -19.31 -9.80 -15.84
CA ALA A 344 -19.48 -8.36 -16.02
C ALA A 344 -19.48 -8.04 -17.52
N ARG A 345 -20.48 -7.29 -17.95
CA ARG A 345 -20.66 -6.87 -19.35
C ARG A 345 -20.86 -5.36 -19.39
N THR A 346 -20.11 -4.71 -20.28
CA THR A 346 -20.28 -3.29 -20.56
C THR A 346 -20.41 -3.08 -22.06
N VAL A 347 -21.38 -2.27 -22.45
CA VAL A 347 -21.60 -1.82 -23.83
C VAL A 347 -21.56 -0.32 -23.83
N SER A 348 -20.74 0.25 -24.72
CA SER A 348 -20.53 1.69 -24.79
C SER A 348 -20.69 2.21 -26.20
N PHE A 349 -21.26 3.40 -26.32
CA PHE A 349 -21.29 4.19 -27.54
C PHE A 349 -20.66 5.54 -27.26
N PHE A 350 -19.80 5.99 -28.16
CA PHE A 350 -19.09 7.26 -27.95
C PHE A 350 -18.87 8.01 -29.24
N GLY A 351 -18.83 9.33 -29.12
CA GLY A 351 -18.52 10.24 -30.22
C GLY A 351 -17.60 11.35 -29.78
N ARG A 352 -16.76 11.83 -30.68
CA ARG A 352 -15.91 13.01 -30.48
C ARG A 352 -15.89 13.83 -31.76
N LEU A 353 -16.01 15.14 -31.59
CA LEU A 353 -15.77 16.13 -32.63
C LEU A 353 -14.66 17.07 -32.15
N SER A 354 -13.59 17.15 -32.90
CA SER A 354 -12.53 18.16 -32.72
C SER A 354 -12.52 19.10 -33.90
N TYR A 355 -12.47 20.39 -33.61
CA TYR A 355 -12.41 21.47 -34.61
C TYR A 355 -11.26 22.41 -34.26
N THR A 356 -10.38 22.64 -35.22
CA THR A 356 -9.28 23.61 -35.11
C THR A 356 -9.48 24.70 -36.16
N PHE A 357 -9.58 25.93 -35.66
CA PHE A 357 -9.75 27.10 -36.49
C PHE A 357 -8.47 27.93 -36.51
N MET A 358 -7.94 28.22 -37.73
CA MET A 358 -6.73 29.00 -37.95
C MET A 358 -5.49 28.52 -37.17
N ASP A 359 -5.43 27.25 -36.78
CA ASP A 359 -4.43 26.70 -35.85
C ASP A 359 -4.33 27.39 -34.47
N ARG A 360 -5.29 28.24 -34.13
CA ARG A 360 -5.31 29.05 -32.89
C ARG A 360 -6.39 28.63 -31.92
N TYR A 361 -7.58 28.35 -32.43
CA TYR A 361 -8.73 28.01 -31.61
C TYR A 361 -9.07 26.53 -31.78
N LEU A 362 -8.98 25.77 -30.69
CA LEU A 362 -9.21 24.34 -30.70
C LEU A 362 -10.45 24.04 -29.85
N PHE A 363 -11.42 23.39 -30.43
CA PHE A 363 -12.64 22.93 -29.73
C PHE A 363 -12.71 21.42 -29.79
N THR A 364 -13.06 20.78 -28.70
CA THR A 364 -13.32 19.34 -28.66
C THR A 364 -14.57 19.09 -27.84
N GLY A 365 -15.53 18.38 -28.43
CA GLY A 365 -16.71 17.86 -27.74
C GLY A 365 -16.70 16.34 -27.77
N THR A 366 -16.97 15.70 -26.65
CA THR A 366 -17.10 14.25 -26.53
C THR A 366 -18.41 13.90 -25.84
N PHE A 367 -18.99 12.80 -26.25
CA PHE A 367 -20.14 12.20 -25.59
C PHE A 367 -19.93 10.70 -25.50
N ARG A 368 -20.18 10.12 -24.31
CA ARG A 368 -20.10 8.69 -24.08
C ARG A 368 -21.32 8.21 -23.30
N ALA A 369 -21.91 7.13 -23.77
CA ALA A 369 -22.97 6.40 -23.10
C ALA A 369 -22.46 4.97 -22.78
N ASP A 370 -22.46 4.60 -21.51
CA ASP A 370 -21.98 3.30 -21.03
C ASP A 370 -23.09 2.53 -20.31
N GLY A 371 -23.35 1.30 -20.73
CA GLY A 371 -24.32 0.42 -20.10
C GLY A 371 -23.62 -0.73 -19.39
N SER A 372 -23.75 -0.82 -18.07
CA SER A 372 -23.11 -1.85 -17.24
C SER A 372 -24.12 -2.87 -16.69
N SER A 373 -23.79 -4.17 -16.76
CA SER A 373 -24.58 -5.23 -16.16
C SER A 373 -24.55 -5.29 -14.64
N LYS A 374 -23.69 -4.49 -14.01
CA LYS A 374 -23.59 -4.39 -12.55
C LYS A 374 -24.76 -3.62 -11.92
N PHE A 375 -25.54 -2.93 -12.72
CA PHE A 375 -26.73 -2.18 -12.30
C PHE A 375 -28.03 -2.83 -12.80
N ALA A 376 -29.13 -2.53 -12.14
CA ALA A 376 -30.47 -2.95 -12.55
C ALA A 376 -30.81 -2.44 -13.97
N PRO A 377 -31.72 -3.10 -14.72
CA PRO A 377 -32.05 -2.73 -16.10
C PRO A 377 -32.32 -1.24 -16.31
N ASP A 378 -33.06 -0.61 -15.40
CA ASP A 378 -33.48 0.77 -15.49
C ASP A 378 -32.36 1.80 -15.20
N ASN A 379 -31.27 1.37 -14.52
CA ASN A 379 -30.16 2.22 -14.10
C ASN A 379 -28.82 1.85 -14.76
N ARG A 380 -28.82 1.00 -15.78
CA ARG A 380 -27.59 0.51 -16.44
C ARG A 380 -26.83 1.59 -17.17
N TRP A 381 -27.52 2.58 -17.73
CA TRP A 381 -26.92 3.55 -18.61
C TRP A 381 -26.44 4.80 -17.88
N GLY A 382 -25.15 5.11 -18.04
CA GLY A 382 -24.53 6.37 -17.68
C GLY A 382 -24.20 7.21 -18.90
N TYR A 383 -24.36 8.53 -18.82
CA TYR A 383 -24.14 9.48 -19.91
C TYR A 383 -23.12 10.52 -19.49
N PHE A 384 -22.04 10.62 -20.27
CA PHE A 384 -20.85 11.36 -19.90
C PHE A 384 -20.43 12.35 -21.01
N PRO A 385 -21.03 13.56 -21.03
CA PRO A 385 -20.60 14.64 -21.92
C PRO A 385 -19.31 15.29 -21.41
N ALA A 386 -18.46 15.76 -22.35
CA ALA A 386 -17.30 16.59 -22.05
C ALA A 386 -17.00 17.57 -23.18
N GLY A 387 -16.49 18.76 -22.84
CA GLY A 387 -16.07 19.77 -23.76
C GLY A 387 -14.74 20.39 -23.34
N ALA A 388 -13.92 20.74 -24.32
CA ALA A 388 -12.66 21.44 -24.11
C ALA A 388 -12.47 22.53 -25.15
N PHE A 389 -11.90 23.63 -24.70
CA PHE A 389 -11.48 24.76 -25.54
C PHE A 389 -10.00 25.06 -25.26
N ALA A 390 -9.24 25.28 -26.31
CA ALA A 390 -7.88 25.79 -26.17
C ALA A 390 -7.61 26.92 -27.16
N TRP A 391 -6.88 27.93 -26.67
CA TRP A 391 -6.49 29.11 -27.44
C TRP A 391 -5.00 29.26 -27.44
N ARG A 392 -4.37 29.17 -28.61
CA ARG A 392 -2.94 29.47 -28.82
C ARG A 392 -2.75 30.96 -28.91
N LEU A 393 -2.67 31.62 -27.77
CA LEU A 393 -2.60 33.06 -27.64
C LEU A 393 -1.32 33.63 -28.31
N SER A 394 -0.19 32.89 -28.22
CA SER A 394 1.07 33.27 -28.87
C SER A 394 1.00 33.37 -30.39
N GLU A 395 0.03 32.72 -31.03
CA GLU A 395 -0.15 32.73 -32.46
C GLU A 395 -1.01 33.92 -32.96
N GLU A 396 -1.50 34.76 -32.05
CA GLU A 396 -2.31 35.91 -32.41
C GLU A 396 -1.45 37.06 -32.96
N PRO A 397 -1.97 37.80 -33.96
CA PRO A 397 -1.21 38.89 -34.56
C PRO A 397 -0.74 39.96 -33.58
N PHE A 398 -1.52 40.26 -32.55
CA PHE A 398 -1.15 41.25 -31.53
C PHE A 398 -0.02 40.78 -30.61
N MET A 399 0.29 39.46 -30.59
CA MET A 399 1.42 38.90 -29.86
C MET A 399 2.71 38.80 -30.64
N ASN A 400 2.75 39.27 -31.90
CA ASN A 400 3.95 39.21 -32.73
C ASN A 400 5.15 39.92 -32.12
N GLY A 401 4.93 41.02 -31.38
CA GLY A 401 6.00 41.75 -30.67
C GLY A 401 6.59 41.01 -29.46
N THR A 402 6.00 39.88 -29.01
CA THR A 402 6.50 39.12 -27.86
C THR A 402 7.31 37.89 -28.28
N LYS A 403 7.40 37.57 -29.57
CA LYS A 403 7.98 36.31 -30.08
C LYS A 403 9.46 36.12 -29.70
N ASP A 404 10.20 37.21 -29.46
CA ASP A 404 11.63 37.15 -29.09
C ASP A 404 11.83 36.48 -27.70
N TRP A 405 10.86 36.64 -26.82
CA TRP A 405 10.97 36.09 -25.46
C TRP A 405 9.84 35.10 -25.10
N LEU A 406 8.65 35.22 -25.68
CA LEU A 406 7.49 34.35 -25.46
C LEU A 406 7.30 33.44 -26.68
N SER A 407 7.73 32.19 -26.57
CA SER A 407 7.72 31.21 -27.65
C SER A 407 6.41 30.45 -27.76
N ASN A 408 5.70 30.30 -26.64
CA ASN A 408 4.42 29.62 -26.58
C ASN A 408 3.59 30.16 -25.43
N LEU A 409 2.33 30.46 -25.70
CA LEU A 409 1.33 30.74 -24.69
C LEU A 409 -0.01 30.17 -25.16
N LYS A 410 -0.50 29.16 -24.44
CA LYS A 410 -1.76 28.51 -24.76
C LYS A 410 -2.62 28.40 -23.52
N LEU A 411 -3.83 28.89 -23.60
CA LEU A 411 -4.85 28.74 -22.56
C LEU A 411 -5.72 27.53 -22.88
N ARG A 412 -6.10 26.78 -21.84
CA ARG A 412 -6.95 25.60 -21.94
C ARG A 412 -8.07 25.68 -20.91
N LEU A 413 -9.27 25.33 -21.32
CA LEU A 413 -10.44 25.20 -20.44
C LEU A 413 -11.13 23.89 -20.79
N SER A 414 -11.45 23.09 -19.77
CA SER A 414 -12.22 21.87 -19.97
C SER A 414 -13.24 21.64 -18.87
N TYR A 415 -14.36 21.10 -19.28
CA TYR A 415 -15.44 20.64 -18.41
C TYR A 415 -15.92 19.29 -18.93
N GLY A 416 -16.05 18.31 -18.04
CA GLY A 416 -16.52 16.99 -18.46
C GLY A 416 -16.99 16.15 -17.30
N THR A 417 -17.72 15.11 -17.65
CA THR A 417 -18.17 14.09 -16.71
C THR A 417 -17.59 12.74 -17.06
N SER A 418 -17.31 11.94 -16.04
CA SER A 418 -16.93 10.54 -16.16
C SER A 418 -17.68 9.70 -15.15
N GLY A 419 -17.97 8.45 -15.48
CA GLY A 419 -18.66 7.51 -14.61
C GLY A 419 -17.74 6.44 -14.06
N SER A 420 -18.11 5.88 -12.89
CA SER A 420 -17.51 4.68 -12.32
C SER A 420 -18.61 3.67 -11.98
N ASP A 421 -18.39 2.40 -12.35
CA ASP A 421 -19.18 1.24 -11.93
C ASP A 421 -18.36 0.28 -11.08
N ASN A 422 -17.40 0.81 -10.30
CA ASN A 422 -16.46 0.02 -9.49
C ASN A 422 -17.15 -0.58 -8.25
N ILE A 423 -18.11 -1.45 -8.49
CA ILE A 423 -18.82 -2.26 -7.50
C ILE A 423 -18.86 -3.72 -7.93
N SER A 424 -19.14 -4.62 -6.99
CA SER A 424 -19.40 -6.02 -7.28
C SER A 424 -20.66 -6.20 -8.12
N SER A 425 -20.70 -7.26 -8.91
CA SER A 425 -21.92 -7.63 -9.64
C SER A 425 -23.00 -8.09 -8.66
N ASN A 426 -24.26 -7.95 -9.05
CA ASN A 426 -25.46 -8.43 -8.32
C ASN A 426 -25.88 -7.66 -7.06
N LEU A 427 -25.27 -6.56 -6.68
CA LEU A 427 -25.69 -5.75 -5.53
C LEU A 427 -27.11 -5.15 -5.69
N TRP A 428 -27.63 -5.15 -6.90
CA TRP A 428 -28.97 -4.66 -7.22
C TRP A 428 -30.08 -5.71 -7.05
N ARG A 429 -29.71 -6.98 -6.84
CA ARG A 429 -30.65 -8.09 -6.65
C ARG A 429 -30.29 -8.90 -5.41
N GLU A 430 -31.28 -9.58 -4.86
CA GLU A 430 -31.08 -10.44 -3.72
C GLU A 430 -30.17 -11.62 -4.07
N THR A 431 -29.20 -11.88 -3.22
CA THR A 431 -28.26 -13.00 -3.30
C THR A 431 -28.37 -13.85 -2.05
N TRP A 432 -28.06 -15.13 -2.20
CA TRP A 432 -28.20 -16.11 -1.13
C TRP A 432 -26.87 -16.83 -0.94
N SER A 433 -26.44 -17.02 0.30
CA SER A 433 -25.26 -17.79 0.65
C SER A 433 -25.64 -19.12 1.28
N SER A 434 -24.85 -20.17 1.00
CA SER A 434 -24.99 -21.45 1.66
C SER A 434 -24.53 -21.34 3.12
N LEU A 435 -25.25 -21.96 4.02
CA LEU A 435 -24.82 -22.16 5.40
C LEU A 435 -23.86 -23.35 5.45
N GLY A 436 -22.67 -23.16 6.04
CA GLY A 436 -21.74 -24.26 6.29
C GLY A 436 -22.30 -25.28 7.29
N SER A 437 -21.77 -26.49 7.24
CA SER A 437 -22.13 -27.56 8.21
C SER A 437 -21.81 -27.12 9.64
N GLY A 438 -22.76 -27.09 10.51
CA GLY A 438 -22.60 -26.77 11.93
C GLY A 438 -23.27 -25.49 12.43
N SER A 439 -23.84 -24.68 11.55
CA SER A 439 -24.59 -23.49 11.95
C SER A 439 -26.09 -23.72 11.83
N ASN A 440 -26.87 -22.97 12.60
CA ASN A 440 -28.30 -23.00 12.68
C ASN A 440 -29.02 -23.29 11.35
N HIS A 441 -29.37 -24.55 11.10
CA HIS A 441 -30.11 -24.96 9.94
C HIS A 441 -31.61 -24.70 10.18
N THR A 442 -32.29 -23.99 9.31
CA THR A 442 -33.74 -23.90 9.30
C THR A 442 -34.25 -24.98 8.37
N PRO A 443 -34.98 -25.99 8.86
CA PRO A 443 -35.55 -27.02 8.00
C PRO A 443 -36.60 -26.42 7.08
N ILE A 444 -36.47 -26.70 5.77
CA ILE A 444 -37.52 -26.41 4.79
C ILE A 444 -38.21 -27.74 4.47
N ASN A 445 -39.51 -27.81 4.65
CA ASN A 445 -40.32 -29.02 4.48
C ASN A 445 -39.88 -30.22 5.34
N GLY A 446 -39.28 -29.96 6.52
CA GLY A 446 -38.86 -31.02 7.42
C GLY A 446 -37.55 -31.73 7.07
N GLU A 447 -36.86 -31.31 6.02
CA GLU A 447 -35.55 -31.81 5.62
C GLU A 447 -34.43 -30.88 6.01
N LEU A 448 -33.38 -31.40 6.67
CA LEU A 448 -32.12 -30.71 6.95
C LEU A 448 -31.23 -30.76 5.70
N GLY A 449 -31.40 -29.82 4.80
CA GLY A 449 -30.55 -29.67 3.65
C GLY A 449 -29.50 -28.55 3.83
N SER A 450 -28.63 -28.39 2.88
CA SER A 450 -27.73 -27.21 2.80
C SER A 450 -28.57 -25.96 2.52
N PHE A 451 -28.85 -25.19 3.57
CA PHE A 451 -29.78 -24.06 3.46
C PHE A 451 -29.08 -22.78 3.09
N TYR A 452 -29.80 -21.98 2.33
CA TYR A 452 -29.41 -20.66 1.91
C TYR A 452 -30.05 -19.64 2.83
N ARG A 453 -29.31 -18.66 3.24
CA ARG A 453 -29.82 -17.44 3.87
C ARG A 453 -29.54 -16.26 2.95
N PRO A 454 -30.30 -15.16 3.04
CA PRO A 454 -29.91 -13.92 2.39
C PRO A 454 -28.47 -13.57 2.75
N ASP A 455 -27.70 -13.21 1.75
CA ASP A 455 -26.33 -12.76 1.94
C ASP A 455 -26.41 -11.42 2.66
N GLY A 456 -25.75 -11.18 3.79
CA GLY A 456 -25.94 -10.04 4.71
C GLY A 456 -25.97 -8.62 4.07
N LEU A 457 -26.04 -8.52 2.73
CA LEU A 457 -26.22 -7.28 1.97
C LEU A 457 -27.67 -7.17 1.48
N LEU A 458 -28.34 -6.10 1.87
CA LEU A 458 -29.66 -5.76 1.35
C LEU A 458 -29.54 -5.28 -0.11
N ALA A 459 -30.27 -5.90 -1.00
CA ALA A 459 -30.29 -5.54 -2.41
C ALA A 459 -30.76 -4.10 -2.65
N ASN A 460 -30.20 -3.45 -3.67
CA ASN A 460 -30.60 -2.10 -4.07
C ASN A 460 -30.73 -1.96 -5.58
N SER A 461 -31.93 -2.10 -6.10
CA SER A 461 -32.24 -1.94 -7.53
C SER A 461 -32.09 -0.50 -8.04
N LYS A 462 -31.95 0.49 -7.15
CA LYS A 462 -31.79 1.91 -7.50
C LYS A 462 -30.31 2.31 -7.71
N LEU A 463 -29.37 1.39 -7.52
CA LEU A 463 -27.95 1.65 -7.76
C LEU A 463 -27.72 2.16 -9.19
N LYS A 464 -26.97 3.23 -9.30
CA LYS A 464 -26.57 3.89 -10.56
C LYS A 464 -25.10 4.25 -10.56
N TRP A 465 -24.61 4.71 -11.69
CA TRP A 465 -23.24 5.18 -11.87
C TRP A 465 -22.86 6.29 -10.89
N GLU A 466 -21.71 6.14 -10.24
CA GLU A 466 -21.00 7.24 -9.59
C GLU A 466 -20.51 8.20 -10.68
N THR A 467 -20.62 9.50 -10.44
CA THR A 467 -20.28 10.51 -11.45
C THR A 467 -19.26 11.51 -10.93
N THR A 468 -18.11 11.61 -11.60
CA THR A 468 -17.13 12.66 -11.38
C THR A 468 -17.29 13.77 -12.41
N ILE A 469 -17.43 15.00 -11.94
CA ILE A 469 -17.47 16.23 -12.72
C ILE A 469 -16.11 16.90 -12.59
N SER A 470 -15.38 16.99 -13.70
CA SER A 470 -14.06 17.60 -13.77
C SER A 470 -14.13 18.97 -14.42
N ARG A 471 -13.42 19.93 -13.82
CA ARG A 471 -13.23 21.29 -14.32
C ARG A 471 -11.75 21.60 -14.24
N ASN A 472 -11.19 21.99 -15.36
CA ASN A 472 -9.77 22.30 -15.43
C ASN A 472 -9.55 23.58 -16.23
N PHE A 473 -8.68 24.45 -15.68
CA PHE A 473 -8.08 25.58 -16.39
C PHE A 473 -6.57 25.38 -16.46
N GLY A 474 -5.99 25.50 -17.65
CA GLY A 474 -4.57 25.28 -17.86
C GLY A 474 -3.93 26.41 -18.68
N ILE A 475 -2.66 26.64 -18.36
CA ILE A 475 -1.79 27.55 -19.13
C ILE A 475 -0.54 26.76 -19.53
N ASP A 476 -0.31 26.59 -20.82
CA ASP A 476 0.96 26.09 -21.34
C ASP A 476 1.81 27.29 -21.75
N PHE A 477 3.03 27.34 -21.29
CA PHE A 477 3.95 28.45 -21.56
C PHE A 477 5.30 27.98 -22.05
N GLY A 478 5.96 28.84 -22.84
CA GLY A 478 7.32 28.65 -23.30
C GLY A 478 7.99 29.99 -23.50
N PHE A 479 9.19 30.16 -22.92
CA PHE A 479 9.97 31.38 -22.99
C PHE A 479 11.34 31.11 -23.62
N LEU A 480 11.94 32.13 -24.23
CA LEU A 480 13.30 32.14 -24.77
C LEU A 480 13.54 30.94 -25.72
N ASN A 481 12.74 30.83 -26.78
CA ASN A 481 12.74 29.70 -27.71
C ASN A 481 12.50 28.33 -27.03
N ASN A 482 11.52 28.28 -26.12
CA ASN A 482 11.17 27.14 -25.29
C ASN A 482 12.29 26.64 -24.36
N ARG A 483 13.33 27.47 -24.13
CA ARG A 483 14.36 27.14 -23.14
C ARG A 483 13.79 26.96 -21.73
N VAL A 484 12.78 27.75 -21.39
CA VAL A 484 11.92 27.55 -20.22
C VAL A 484 10.54 27.21 -20.74
N ASN A 485 10.02 26.03 -20.41
CA ASN A 485 8.67 25.63 -20.81
C ASN A 485 7.97 24.88 -19.68
N GLY A 486 6.66 24.86 -19.73
CA GLY A 486 5.89 24.18 -18.68
C GLY A 486 4.40 24.37 -18.84
N SER A 487 3.70 23.90 -17.83
CA SER A 487 2.25 24.09 -17.70
C SER A 487 1.87 24.39 -16.25
N LEU A 488 0.86 25.20 -16.08
CA LEU A 488 0.16 25.45 -14.83
C LEU A 488 -1.27 25.02 -15.03
N GLU A 489 -1.77 24.16 -14.15
CA GLU A 489 -3.14 23.70 -14.16
C GLU A 489 -3.81 23.97 -12.81
N VAL A 490 -5.06 24.38 -12.86
CA VAL A 490 -5.94 24.53 -11.72
C VAL A 490 -7.17 23.69 -11.99
N TYR A 491 -7.48 22.77 -11.08
CA TYR A 491 -8.62 21.88 -11.24
C TYR A 491 -9.55 21.89 -10.05
N TRP A 492 -10.80 21.56 -10.33
CA TRP A 492 -11.84 21.31 -9.35
C TRP A 492 -12.70 20.14 -9.82
N ASN A 493 -12.49 19.00 -9.19
CA ASN A 493 -13.25 17.79 -9.43
C ASN A 493 -14.27 17.56 -8.31
N THR A 494 -15.45 17.13 -8.69
CA THR A 494 -16.52 16.78 -7.76
C THR A 494 -17.04 15.41 -8.12
N THR A 495 -16.98 14.46 -7.20
CA THR A 495 -17.58 13.13 -7.35
C THR A 495 -18.86 13.10 -6.53
N LYS A 496 -19.95 12.75 -7.15
CA LYS A 496 -21.28 12.62 -6.55
C LYS A 496 -21.84 11.21 -6.77
N ASP A 497 -22.84 10.88 -5.99
CA ASP A 497 -23.47 9.56 -6.04
C ASP A 497 -22.45 8.45 -5.73
N LEU A 498 -21.57 8.66 -4.73
CA LEU A 498 -20.54 7.68 -4.34
C LEU A 498 -21.17 6.33 -4.05
N LEU A 499 -20.58 5.27 -4.59
CA LEU A 499 -21.05 3.90 -4.38
C LEU A 499 -20.49 3.37 -3.07
N MET A 500 -21.28 3.41 -2.00
CA MET A 500 -20.88 3.07 -0.63
C MET A 500 -21.80 2.03 0.00
N ALA A 501 -21.25 1.15 0.85
CA ALA A 501 -22.04 0.32 1.75
C ALA A 501 -22.42 1.14 2.98
N VAL A 502 -23.70 1.30 3.21
CA VAL A 502 -24.25 2.03 4.32
C VAL A 502 -24.88 1.03 5.29
N PRO A 503 -24.62 1.12 6.60
CA PRO A 503 -25.33 0.29 7.57
C PRO A 503 -26.83 0.48 7.46
N VAL A 504 -27.58 -0.58 7.61
CA VAL A 504 -29.03 -0.56 7.69
C VAL A 504 -29.50 -1.03 9.07
N ASP A 505 -30.72 -0.69 9.43
CA ASP A 505 -31.30 -1.10 10.69
C ASP A 505 -31.31 -2.65 10.78
N ASN A 506 -30.83 -3.20 11.89
CA ASN A 506 -30.74 -4.62 12.13
C ASN A 506 -32.10 -5.35 12.09
N THR A 507 -33.20 -4.62 12.23
CA THR A 507 -34.57 -5.15 12.07
C THR A 507 -34.87 -5.61 10.65
N THR A 508 -34.09 -5.16 9.67
CA THR A 508 -34.18 -5.60 8.26
C THR A 508 -33.64 -7.01 8.04
N GLY A 509 -32.87 -7.55 9.01
CA GLY A 509 -32.15 -8.82 8.88
C GLY A 509 -30.86 -8.71 8.07
N TYR A 510 -30.45 -7.51 7.65
CA TYR A 510 -29.23 -7.24 6.91
C TYR A 510 -28.34 -6.27 7.69
N SER A 511 -27.04 -6.30 7.42
CA SER A 511 -26.08 -5.38 8.08
C SER A 511 -25.83 -4.12 7.25
N TYR A 512 -25.82 -4.24 5.93
CA TYR A 512 -25.44 -3.14 5.01
C TYR A 512 -26.27 -3.16 3.74
N GLN A 513 -26.35 -2.00 3.09
CA GLN A 513 -26.87 -1.84 1.74
C GLN A 513 -25.92 -0.96 0.93
N PHE A 514 -25.58 -1.32 -0.30
CA PHE A 514 -24.89 -0.40 -1.20
C PHE A 514 -25.88 0.67 -1.69
N GLN A 515 -25.44 1.92 -1.57
CA GLN A 515 -26.23 3.09 -1.98
C GLN A 515 -25.35 4.08 -2.74
N ASN A 516 -25.95 4.90 -3.58
CA ASN A 516 -25.32 6.09 -4.09
C ASN A 516 -25.39 7.17 -3.01
N PHE A 517 -24.31 7.35 -2.25
CA PHE A 517 -24.33 8.04 -0.98
C PHE A 517 -23.16 9.00 -0.84
N GLY A 518 -23.43 10.27 -0.67
CA GLY A 518 -22.42 11.28 -0.41
C GLY A 518 -21.77 11.90 -1.65
N LYS A 519 -20.93 12.89 -1.38
CA LYS A 519 -20.26 13.70 -2.37
C LYS A 519 -18.89 14.11 -1.87
N THR A 520 -17.90 14.10 -2.75
CA THR A 520 -16.53 14.54 -2.45
C THR A 520 -16.04 15.52 -3.48
N SER A 521 -15.09 16.36 -3.10
CA SER A 521 -14.37 17.22 -4.04
C SER A 521 -12.87 17.16 -3.85
N ASN A 522 -12.16 17.37 -4.96
CA ASN A 522 -10.72 17.55 -5.00
C ASN A 522 -10.42 18.84 -5.75
N ARG A 523 -9.62 19.71 -5.15
CA ARG A 523 -9.18 20.98 -5.74
C ARG A 523 -7.66 21.03 -5.67
N GLY A 524 -7.05 21.46 -6.75
CA GLY A 524 -5.60 21.50 -6.76
C GLY A 524 -5.00 22.39 -7.81
N ILE A 525 -3.68 22.51 -7.67
CA ILE A 525 -2.81 23.25 -8.58
C ILE A 525 -1.66 22.30 -8.95
N GLU A 526 -1.40 22.17 -10.24
CA GLU A 526 -0.30 21.41 -10.78
C GLU A 526 0.61 22.33 -11.59
N LEU A 527 1.89 22.37 -11.25
CA LEU A 527 2.91 23.14 -11.96
C LEU A 527 3.98 22.19 -12.48
N SER A 528 4.22 22.20 -13.76
CA SER A 528 5.34 21.52 -14.40
C SER A 528 6.24 22.56 -15.08
N VAL A 529 7.53 22.53 -14.77
CA VAL A 529 8.51 23.44 -15.39
C VAL A 529 9.69 22.62 -15.84
N ASN A 530 10.15 22.89 -17.05
CA ASN A 530 11.37 22.33 -17.63
C ASN A 530 12.25 23.46 -18.14
N VAL A 531 13.53 23.44 -17.75
CA VAL A 531 14.49 24.50 -18.06
C VAL A 531 15.76 23.91 -18.65
N ASP A 532 16.09 24.31 -19.87
CA ASP A 532 17.41 24.08 -20.45
C ASP A 532 18.38 25.16 -19.92
N VAL A 533 19.00 24.88 -18.77
CA VAL A 533 19.85 25.83 -18.05
C VAL A 533 21.11 26.17 -18.88
N ILE A 534 21.75 25.11 -19.40
CA ILE A 534 22.91 25.23 -20.27
C ILE A 534 22.73 24.32 -21.48
N ASN A 535 22.90 24.89 -22.65
CA ASN A 535 22.96 24.17 -23.93
C ASN A 535 24.05 24.80 -24.79
N LYS A 536 25.30 24.40 -24.54
CA LYS A 536 26.47 25.00 -25.21
C LYS A 536 27.49 23.92 -25.58
N GLY A 537 27.73 23.79 -26.88
CA GLY A 537 28.67 22.78 -27.39
C GLY A 537 28.24 21.36 -26.97
N ASP A 538 29.16 20.63 -26.39
CA ASP A 538 28.92 19.24 -25.92
C ASP A 538 28.26 19.15 -24.55
N PHE A 539 28.05 20.26 -23.84
CA PHE A 539 27.50 20.28 -22.51
C PHE A 539 26.04 20.73 -22.51
N ARG A 540 25.16 19.92 -21.93
CA ARG A 540 23.76 20.25 -21.72
C ARG A 540 23.42 19.99 -20.24
N PHE A 541 22.70 20.94 -19.64
CA PHE A 541 22.14 20.81 -18.34
C PHE A 541 20.67 21.21 -18.36
N ASN A 542 19.80 20.27 -18.03
CA ASN A 542 18.36 20.45 -17.98
C ASN A 542 17.86 20.18 -16.58
N VAL A 543 16.91 21.02 -16.13
CA VAL A 543 16.21 20.87 -14.84
C VAL A 543 14.73 20.77 -15.11
N GLY A 544 14.11 19.69 -14.65
CA GLY A 544 12.67 19.51 -14.61
C GLY A 544 12.16 19.57 -13.19
N ALA A 545 11.00 20.23 -12.95
CA ALA A 545 10.35 20.26 -11.65
C ALA A 545 8.85 20.10 -11.81
N ILE A 546 8.24 19.34 -10.91
CA ILE A 546 6.79 19.17 -10.79
C ILE A 546 6.41 19.50 -9.35
N TYR A 547 5.41 20.32 -9.20
CA TYR A 547 4.76 20.63 -7.94
C TYR A 547 3.27 20.36 -8.05
N ASN A 548 2.72 19.69 -7.08
CA ASN A 548 1.31 19.39 -7.00
C ASN A 548 0.78 19.75 -5.61
N TYR A 549 -0.27 20.56 -5.58
CA TYR A 549 -1.08 20.83 -4.39
C TYR A 549 -2.46 20.23 -4.61
N ASN A 550 -2.92 19.39 -3.70
CA ASN A 550 -4.27 18.84 -3.71
C ASN A 550 -4.92 18.93 -2.33
N ARG A 551 -6.19 19.32 -2.33
CA ARG A 551 -7.04 19.26 -1.13
C ARG A 551 -8.30 18.49 -1.47
N ASN A 552 -8.49 17.37 -0.81
CA ASN A 552 -9.76 16.65 -0.85
C ASN A 552 -10.70 17.14 0.23
N LYS A 553 -12.00 16.91 0.03
CA LYS A 553 -13.06 17.27 0.98
C LYS A 553 -14.24 16.33 0.81
N LEU A 554 -14.81 15.88 1.90
CA LEU A 554 -16.13 15.25 1.94
C LEU A 554 -17.16 16.40 2.00
N ASP A 555 -17.86 16.65 0.87
CA ASP A 555 -18.76 17.80 0.75
C ASP A 555 -20.16 17.52 1.33
N GLU A 556 -20.58 16.25 1.33
CA GLU A 556 -21.90 15.84 1.78
C GLU A 556 -21.85 14.41 2.32
N LEU A 557 -22.43 14.22 3.50
CA LEU A 557 -22.62 12.94 4.16
C LEU A 557 -24.08 12.83 4.58
N PRO A 558 -24.95 12.19 3.78
CA PRO A 558 -26.38 12.13 4.07
C PRO A 558 -26.67 11.45 5.40
N ASN A 559 -27.62 12.01 6.14
CA ASN A 559 -28.14 11.51 7.43
C ASN A 559 -27.19 11.51 8.62
N ALA A 560 -26.01 12.08 8.53
CA ALA A 560 -25.08 12.19 9.65
C ALA A 560 -24.03 13.28 9.40
N ASP A 561 -23.65 14.03 10.42
CA ASP A 561 -22.56 15.00 10.34
C ASP A 561 -21.19 14.31 10.38
N GLN A 562 -21.15 13.11 10.95
CA GLN A 562 -19.96 12.28 11.04
C GLN A 562 -20.28 10.79 10.96
N TYR A 563 -19.31 10.01 10.54
CA TYR A 563 -19.36 8.57 10.50
C TYR A 563 -18.07 7.97 11.04
N LEU A 564 -18.17 7.12 12.05
CA LEU A 564 -17.03 6.47 12.68
C LEU A 564 -16.84 5.07 12.14
N TYR A 565 -15.60 4.68 11.84
CA TYR A 565 -15.29 3.33 11.36
C TYR A 565 -13.94 2.84 11.88
N SER A 566 -13.80 1.53 11.91
CA SER A 566 -12.59 0.86 12.37
C SER A 566 -11.67 0.57 11.19
N SER A 567 -10.36 0.73 11.40
CA SER A 567 -9.34 0.28 10.46
C SER A 567 -9.26 -1.25 10.36
N TYR A 568 -9.86 -1.96 11.32
CA TYR A 568 -9.78 -3.43 11.48
C TYR A 568 -8.36 -4.00 11.59
N TRP A 569 -7.37 -3.15 11.72
CA TRP A 569 -5.98 -3.55 11.93
C TRP A 569 -5.62 -3.64 13.41
N GLY A 570 -6.28 -2.84 14.22
CA GLY A 570 -6.26 -3.01 15.65
C GLY A 570 -6.97 -4.30 15.99
N SER A 571 -6.52 -4.95 17.04
CA SER A 571 -7.28 -6.02 17.65
C SER A 571 -8.57 -5.47 18.23
N SER A 572 -9.41 -6.38 18.75
CA SER A 572 -10.58 -6.02 19.56
C SER A 572 -10.25 -5.15 20.78
N SER A 573 -8.97 -5.00 21.12
CA SER A 573 -8.46 -4.19 22.23
C SER A 573 -8.01 -2.77 21.84
N LEU A 574 -8.19 -2.34 20.59
CA LEU A 574 -7.91 -0.96 20.20
C LEU A 574 -8.91 0.01 20.81
N VAL A 575 -8.42 1.08 21.42
CA VAL A 575 -9.24 2.13 22.05
C VAL A 575 -8.92 3.49 21.43
N PRO A 576 -9.88 4.19 20.83
CA PRO A 576 -11.24 3.72 20.56
C PRO A 576 -11.27 2.65 19.44
N THR A 577 -12.21 1.76 19.46
CA THR A 577 -12.37 0.72 18.42
C THR A 577 -12.58 1.30 17.02
N ASN A 578 -13.19 2.49 16.93
CA ASN A 578 -13.33 3.26 15.69
C ASN A 578 -12.23 4.32 15.65
N ASP A 579 -11.12 4.00 15.03
CA ASP A 579 -9.90 4.82 14.94
C ASP A 579 -9.84 5.73 13.71
N TYR A 580 -10.84 5.66 12.84
CA TYR A 580 -11.02 6.56 11.70
C TYR A 580 -12.41 7.19 11.71
N MET A 581 -12.52 8.33 11.01
CA MET A 581 -13.79 9.04 10.90
C MET A 581 -13.95 9.78 9.57
N PHE A 582 -15.19 9.90 9.13
CA PHE A 582 -15.61 10.88 8.16
C PHE A 582 -16.34 12.03 8.88
N VAL A 583 -16.03 13.24 8.48
CA VAL A 583 -16.72 14.44 8.95
C VAL A 583 -17.08 15.28 7.74
N GLU A 584 -18.35 15.67 7.63
CA GLU A 584 -18.75 16.58 6.56
C GLU A 584 -17.96 17.88 6.60
N GLY A 585 -17.51 18.34 5.47
CA GLY A 585 -16.68 19.53 5.35
C GLY A 585 -15.19 19.33 5.59
N LYS A 586 -14.74 18.16 6.04
CA LYS A 586 -13.32 17.82 6.29
C LYS A 586 -12.74 16.93 5.19
N ALA A 587 -11.43 16.68 5.27
CA ALA A 587 -10.73 15.77 4.39
C ALA A 587 -11.12 14.31 4.66
N ILE A 588 -10.91 13.43 3.67
CA ILE A 588 -10.99 11.98 3.84
C ILE A 588 -9.67 11.49 4.45
N GLY A 589 -9.72 10.45 5.31
CA GLY A 589 -8.56 9.91 6.00
C GLY A 589 -8.25 10.67 7.28
N LEU A 590 -9.28 10.94 8.07
CA LEU A 590 -9.13 11.49 9.41
C LEU A 590 -8.94 10.36 10.41
N VAL A 591 -7.89 10.45 11.21
CA VAL A 591 -7.65 9.53 12.34
C VAL A 591 -8.36 10.10 13.57
N ARG A 592 -9.07 9.21 14.30
CA ARG A 592 -9.76 9.50 15.55
C ARG A 592 -9.04 8.85 16.72
N GLY A 593 -8.86 9.58 17.78
CA GLY A 593 -8.22 9.10 19.01
C GLY A 593 -8.04 10.23 20.02
N PHE A 594 -7.11 10.05 20.94
CA PHE A 594 -6.87 10.97 22.04
C PHE A 594 -5.71 11.92 21.74
N ILE A 595 -5.81 13.17 22.21
CA ILE A 595 -4.70 14.12 22.13
C ILE A 595 -3.74 13.79 23.27
N SER A 596 -2.56 13.25 22.94
CA SER A 596 -1.53 12.94 23.93
C SER A 596 -0.92 14.20 24.50
N GLU A 597 -0.79 14.26 25.82
CA GLU A 597 -0.01 15.22 26.60
C GLU A 597 1.22 14.57 27.25
N GLY A 598 1.61 13.39 26.73
CA GLY A 598 2.72 12.59 27.23
C GLY A 598 2.26 11.60 28.29
N TYR A 599 2.78 11.73 29.49
CA TYR A 599 2.43 10.88 30.62
C TYR A 599 2.26 11.71 31.90
N TYR A 600 1.52 11.16 32.86
CA TYR A 600 1.43 11.74 34.19
C TYR A 600 2.80 11.72 34.86
N THR A 601 3.31 12.89 35.19
CA THR A 601 4.58 13.07 35.90
C THR A 601 4.38 12.96 37.41
N VAL A 602 5.46 12.82 38.16
CA VAL A 602 5.42 12.90 39.64
C VAL A 602 4.79 14.21 40.09
N ASP A 603 4.96 15.28 39.30
CA ASP A 603 4.48 16.63 39.66
C ASP A 603 2.97 16.82 39.48
N ASP A 604 2.28 15.90 38.82
CA ASP A 604 0.81 15.89 38.75
C ASP A 604 0.14 15.39 40.05
N PHE A 605 0.95 14.89 41.02
CA PHE A 605 0.46 14.29 42.23
C PHE A 605 1.00 14.97 43.51
N ASN A 606 0.26 14.83 44.58
CA ASN A 606 0.73 15.04 45.96
C ASN A 606 1.06 13.67 46.56
N TYR A 607 2.29 13.49 47.05
CA TYR A 607 2.66 12.23 47.72
C TYR A 607 2.36 12.32 49.22
N THR A 608 1.36 11.61 49.66
CA THR A 608 0.86 11.66 51.05
C THR A 608 0.61 10.25 51.55
N ASN A 609 1.16 9.90 52.74
CA ASN A 609 0.99 8.60 53.39
C ASN A 609 1.38 7.38 52.49
N GLY A 610 2.37 7.55 51.64
CA GLY A 610 2.79 6.51 50.70
C GLY A 610 1.99 6.39 49.41
N GLN A 611 0.98 7.23 49.23
CA GLN A 611 0.11 7.24 48.05
C GLN A 611 0.35 8.46 47.15
N TYR A 612 0.19 8.26 45.86
CA TYR A 612 0.15 9.34 44.85
C TYR A 612 -1.28 9.83 44.67
N VAL A 613 -1.62 10.97 45.30
CA VAL A 613 -2.92 11.61 45.22
C VAL A 613 -2.94 12.62 44.10
N LEU A 614 -3.80 12.45 43.10
CA LEU A 614 -3.91 13.36 41.95
C LEU A 614 -4.23 14.78 42.44
N LYS A 615 -3.55 15.78 41.89
CA LYS A 615 -3.77 17.20 42.26
C LYS A 615 -5.12 17.66 41.72
N GLU A 616 -5.72 18.59 42.47
CA GLU A 616 -6.94 19.29 42.06
C GLU A 616 -6.74 19.96 40.67
N GLY A 617 -7.71 19.82 39.78
CA GLY A 617 -7.67 20.37 38.42
C GLY A 617 -6.85 19.55 37.42
N VAL A 618 -6.23 18.44 37.80
CA VAL A 618 -5.63 17.49 36.88
C VAL A 618 -6.68 16.43 36.58
N PRO A 619 -7.11 16.26 35.29
CA PRO A 619 -8.09 15.24 34.94
C PRO A 619 -7.61 13.84 35.28
N ASP A 620 -8.48 12.98 35.81
CA ASP A 620 -8.21 11.55 35.96
C ASP A 620 -8.51 10.82 34.66
N ILE A 621 -8.08 9.61 34.51
CA ILE A 621 -8.28 8.77 33.32
C ILE A 621 -9.08 7.52 33.67
N THR A 622 -10.06 7.17 32.85
CA THR A 622 -10.91 6.01 33.13
C THR A 622 -10.19 4.67 33.01
N LYS A 623 -10.72 3.64 33.71
CA LYS A 623 -10.24 2.25 33.61
C LYS A 623 -10.25 1.70 32.17
N ALA A 624 -11.13 2.18 31.31
CA ALA A 624 -11.16 1.79 29.90
C ALA A 624 -9.88 2.15 29.17
N LEU A 625 -9.21 3.23 29.59
CA LEU A 625 -7.96 3.70 29.04
C LEU A 625 -6.73 3.23 29.83
N THR A 626 -6.91 2.73 31.06
CA THR A 626 -5.81 2.27 31.92
C THR A 626 -5.92 0.80 32.35
N ALA A 627 -6.95 0.09 31.92
CA ALA A 627 -7.45 -1.15 32.51
C ALA A 627 -6.40 -2.25 32.82
N THR A 628 -5.17 -2.04 32.45
CA THR A 628 -4.16 -3.08 32.55
C THR A 628 -2.75 -2.59 32.81
N TYR A 629 -2.56 -1.31 33.08
CA TYR A 629 -1.29 -0.87 33.62
C TYR A 629 -1.04 -1.60 34.94
N MET A 630 0.04 -2.34 34.99
CA MET A 630 0.54 -2.94 36.21
C MET A 630 1.60 -2.00 36.78
N HIS A 631 1.34 -1.41 37.91
CA HIS A 631 2.23 -0.47 38.58
C HIS A 631 2.38 -0.83 40.08
N PRO A 632 3.49 -0.46 40.72
CA PRO A 632 3.75 -0.80 42.13
C PRO A 632 3.12 0.18 43.12
N TYR A 633 2.32 1.16 42.68
CA TYR A 633 1.80 2.21 43.55
C TYR A 633 0.51 1.80 44.22
N ASP A 634 0.37 2.25 45.47
CA ASP A 634 -0.91 2.31 46.18
C ASP A 634 -1.59 3.64 45.84
N LEU A 635 -2.84 3.57 45.35
CA LEU A 635 -3.61 4.73 44.90
C LEU A 635 -4.84 4.94 45.77
N PRO A 636 -5.32 6.18 45.94
CA PRO A 636 -6.58 6.45 46.56
C PRO A 636 -7.75 5.70 45.91
N ALA A 637 -8.76 5.35 46.71
CA ALA A 637 -9.95 4.68 46.20
C ALA A 637 -10.64 5.54 45.10
N GLY A 638 -10.84 4.98 43.94
CA GLY A 638 -11.49 5.65 42.79
C GLY A 638 -10.56 6.37 41.84
N GLN A 639 -9.31 6.65 42.21
CA GLN A 639 -8.30 7.22 41.33
C GLN A 639 -7.70 6.16 40.42
N THR A 640 -7.50 6.49 39.17
CA THR A 640 -6.92 5.61 38.17
C THR A 640 -5.58 6.10 37.63
N ALA A 641 -5.39 7.42 37.54
CA ALA A 641 -4.12 8.02 37.12
C ALA A 641 -3.01 7.76 38.16
N PHE A 642 -1.79 7.48 37.62
CA PHE A 642 -0.58 7.26 38.40
C PHE A 642 0.66 7.79 37.66
N PRO A 643 1.79 8.04 38.29
CA PRO A 643 3.00 8.47 37.61
C PRO A 643 3.46 7.44 36.57
N GLY A 644 3.58 7.90 35.31
CA GLY A 644 3.94 7.08 34.16
C GLY A 644 2.76 6.59 33.32
N ALA A 645 1.51 6.72 33.78
CA ALA A 645 0.36 6.43 32.93
C ALA A 645 0.28 7.43 31.75
N ALA A 646 -0.21 6.99 30.60
CA ALA A 646 -0.45 7.88 29.46
C ALA A 646 -1.43 9.00 29.87
N LYS A 647 -1.06 10.26 29.54
CA LYS A 647 -1.85 11.45 29.84
C LYS A 647 -2.46 11.98 28.56
N PHE A 648 -3.77 12.14 28.57
CA PHE A 648 -4.50 12.67 27.43
C PHE A 648 -5.27 13.91 27.84
N ARG A 649 -5.62 14.73 26.87
CA ARG A 649 -6.40 15.94 27.07
C ARG A 649 -7.85 15.58 27.33
N ASP A 650 -8.40 16.15 28.39
CA ASP A 650 -9.83 16.23 28.65
C ASP A 650 -10.41 17.30 27.67
N VAL A 651 -11.12 16.84 26.66
CA VAL A 651 -11.59 17.70 25.54
C VAL A 651 -12.94 18.31 25.87
N ASP A 652 -13.76 17.62 26.64
CA ASP A 652 -15.09 18.06 27.05
C ASP A 652 -15.12 18.77 28.42
N GLU A 653 -13.95 18.89 29.07
CA GLU A 653 -13.76 19.53 30.38
C GLU A 653 -14.58 18.88 31.51
N SER A 654 -14.85 17.58 31.41
CA SER A 654 -15.59 16.79 32.39
C SER A 654 -14.82 16.54 33.68
N GLY A 655 -13.49 16.67 33.65
CA GLY A 655 -12.55 16.35 34.75
C GLY A 655 -12.11 14.88 34.71
N THR A 656 -12.53 14.10 33.73
CA THR A 656 -12.15 12.69 33.57
C THR A 656 -11.99 12.35 32.09
N VAL A 657 -10.83 11.88 31.70
CA VAL A 657 -10.59 11.45 30.33
C VAL A 657 -11.24 10.09 30.07
N ASP A 658 -12.16 10.06 29.10
CA ASP A 658 -12.88 8.85 28.69
C ASP A 658 -13.06 8.76 27.16
N LEU A 659 -13.98 7.91 26.68
CA LEU A 659 -14.18 7.71 25.24
C LEU A 659 -14.78 8.92 24.51
N ASP A 660 -15.42 9.84 25.25
CA ASP A 660 -16.02 11.05 24.68
C ASP A 660 -14.95 12.10 24.33
N ASP A 661 -13.75 12.00 24.93
CA ASP A 661 -12.59 12.82 24.57
C ASP A 661 -11.90 12.39 23.26
N ALA A 662 -12.29 11.25 22.68
CA ALA A 662 -11.72 10.80 21.44
C ALA A 662 -12.18 11.70 20.28
N THR A 663 -11.23 12.44 19.71
CA THR A 663 -11.46 13.49 18.71
C THR A 663 -10.65 13.27 17.41
N CYS A 664 -10.80 14.17 16.46
CA CYS A 664 -10.03 14.17 15.22
C CYS A 664 -8.57 14.58 15.47
N LEU A 665 -7.64 13.65 15.31
CA LEU A 665 -6.20 13.88 15.49
C LEU A 665 -5.52 14.53 14.27
N GLY A 666 -6.14 14.42 13.09
CA GLY A 666 -5.65 15.06 11.88
C GLY A 666 -5.86 14.24 10.61
N GLU A 667 -5.51 14.86 9.50
CA GLU A 667 -5.57 14.24 8.18
C GLU A 667 -4.26 13.55 7.80
N VAL A 668 -4.34 12.36 7.23
CA VAL A 668 -3.17 11.59 6.83
C VAL A 668 -2.71 11.89 5.41
N MET A 669 -3.58 12.43 4.54
CA MET A 669 -3.23 12.72 3.16
C MET A 669 -2.33 13.96 3.04
N PRO A 670 -1.17 13.86 2.37
CA PRO A 670 -0.32 15.00 2.11
C PRO A 670 -0.99 15.95 1.11
N ARG A 671 -0.86 17.25 1.35
CA ARG A 671 -1.38 18.28 0.43
C ARG A 671 -0.37 18.68 -0.63
N HIS A 672 0.91 18.60 -0.34
CA HIS A 672 1.99 19.05 -1.19
C HIS A 672 2.87 17.86 -1.59
N THR A 673 2.99 17.62 -2.88
CA THR A 673 3.86 16.58 -3.43
C THR A 673 4.60 17.12 -4.63
N GLY A 674 5.74 16.53 -4.96
CA GLY A 674 6.45 16.96 -6.14
C GLY A 674 7.65 16.09 -6.45
N SER A 675 8.28 16.45 -7.55
CA SER A 675 9.53 15.84 -7.96
C SER A 675 10.40 16.88 -8.66
N PHE A 676 11.70 16.68 -8.62
CA PHE A 676 12.61 17.39 -9.49
C PHE A 676 13.68 16.47 -10.04
N GLN A 677 14.10 16.75 -11.25
CA GLN A 677 15.11 15.99 -11.96
C GLN A 677 16.20 16.90 -12.49
N LEU A 678 17.44 16.42 -12.40
CA LEU A 678 18.62 17.09 -12.95
C LEU A 678 19.22 16.17 -14.00
N ASN A 679 19.36 16.66 -15.24
CA ASN A 679 19.90 15.91 -16.34
C ASN A 679 21.12 16.64 -16.90
N PHE A 680 22.28 15.98 -16.87
CA PHE A 680 23.53 16.49 -17.42
C PHE A 680 23.97 15.60 -18.58
N ASN A 681 24.37 16.18 -19.67
CA ASN A 681 24.98 15.47 -20.78
C ASN A 681 26.31 16.19 -21.13
N TYR A 682 27.37 15.43 -21.21
CA TYR A 682 28.67 15.92 -21.65
C TYR A 682 29.32 14.89 -22.56
N LYS A 683 29.40 15.23 -23.86
CA LYS A 683 29.88 14.31 -24.89
C LYS A 683 29.12 12.97 -24.82
N ASN A 684 29.81 11.91 -24.47
CA ASN A 684 29.28 10.57 -24.40
C ASN A 684 28.72 10.20 -23.04
N PHE A 685 28.84 11.04 -22.02
CA PHE A 685 28.32 10.83 -20.67
C PHE A 685 26.95 11.46 -20.53
N ASP A 686 26.06 10.76 -19.83
CA ASP A 686 24.79 11.26 -19.34
C ASP A 686 24.64 10.95 -17.84
N LEU A 687 24.21 11.95 -17.08
CA LEU A 687 23.85 11.83 -15.67
C LEU A 687 22.42 12.30 -15.51
N SER A 688 21.59 11.47 -14.92
CA SER A 688 20.18 11.78 -14.60
C SER A 688 19.89 11.50 -13.14
N THR A 689 19.24 12.45 -12.47
CA THR A 689 18.76 12.29 -11.11
C THR A 689 17.27 12.51 -11.07
N ASN A 690 16.58 11.79 -10.19
CA ASN A 690 15.17 12.03 -9.89
C ASN A 690 14.96 12.05 -8.38
N PHE A 691 14.45 13.17 -7.89
CA PHE A 691 14.08 13.37 -6.49
C PHE A 691 12.55 13.42 -6.38
N ASN A 692 12.00 12.70 -5.43
CA ASN A 692 10.60 12.79 -5.05
C ASN A 692 10.50 13.34 -3.63
N TRP A 693 9.49 14.15 -3.38
CA TRP A 693 9.23 14.69 -2.07
C TRP A 693 7.73 14.81 -1.80
N THR A 694 7.44 14.76 -0.51
CA THR A 694 6.10 14.97 0.04
C THR A 694 6.24 15.89 1.24
N ALA A 695 5.37 16.88 1.38
CA ALA A 695 5.34 17.76 2.53
C ALA A 695 3.92 17.85 3.09
N GLY A 696 3.83 17.74 4.41
CA GLY A 696 2.56 17.57 5.11
C GLY A 696 2.03 16.12 4.98
N GLY A 697 0.87 15.87 5.54
CA GLY A 697 0.33 14.54 5.75
C GLY A 697 0.96 13.86 6.97
N LYS A 698 0.25 12.92 7.50
CA LYS A 698 0.69 12.16 8.67
C LYS A 698 0.68 10.68 8.39
N VAL A 699 1.54 9.95 9.08
CA VAL A 699 1.56 8.49 9.11
C VAL A 699 1.03 8.04 10.46
N TYR A 700 0.00 7.22 10.46
CA TYR A 700 -0.46 6.55 11.66
C TYR A 700 0.41 5.31 11.91
N ASN A 701 1.37 5.46 12.84
CA ASN A 701 2.36 4.43 13.15
C ASN A 701 1.79 3.41 14.14
N VAL A 702 0.89 2.55 13.65
CA VAL A 702 0.30 1.46 14.44
C VAL A 702 1.34 0.46 14.89
N ALA A 703 2.38 0.26 14.08
CA ALA A 703 3.48 -0.64 14.43
C ALA A 703 4.24 -0.14 15.68
N ALA A 704 4.46 1.16 15.80
CA ALA A 704 5.04 1.77 16.99
C ALA A 704 4.12 1.61 18.20
N MET A 705 2.86 1.98 18.05
CA MET A 705 1.86 1.88 19.09
C MET A 705 1.76 0.47 19.69
N ILE A 706 1.66 -0.54 18.83
CA ILE A 706 1.57 -1.94 19.27
C ILE A 706 2.85 -2.39 19.98
N ASN A 707 4.01 -2.00 19.48
CA ASN A 707 5.28 -2.37 20.12
C ASN A 707 5.51 -1.64 21.44
N ALA A 708 5.02 -0.42 21.59
CA ALA A 708 5.07 0.33 22.85
C ALA A 708 4.07 -0.22 23.89
N SER A 709 2.93 -0.73 23.47
CA SER A 709 1.93 -1.33 24.38
C SER A 709 2.32 -2.71 24.94
N GLY A 710 3.26 -3.39 24.30
CA GLY A 710 3.91 -4.59 24.86
C GLY A 710 3.10 -5.87 24.90
N GLN A 711 1.84 -5.92 24.40
CA GLN A 711 1.00 -7.01 24.82
C GLN A 711 0.21 -7.85 23.83
N GLU A 712 -0.18 -7.33 22.69
CA GLU A 712 -1.26 -8.00 21.98
C GLU A 712 -0.87 -9.06 20.96
N PHE A 713 0.39 -9.10 20.59
CA PHE A 713 0.81 -9.91 19.45
C PHE A 713 1.96 -10.85 19.81
N ASP A 714 1.76 -11.71 20.75
CA ASP A 714 2.70 -12.77 21.17
C ASP A 714 3.72 -12.37 22.26
N GLY A 715 3.33 -11.49 23.20
CA GLY A 715 4.11 -11.25 24.41
C GLY A 715 5.19 -10.19 24.30
N ILE A 716 6.04 -10.14 25.31
CA ILE A 716 7.08 -9.14 25.52
C ILE A 716 8.29 -9.33 24.59
N GLY A 717 8.07 -9.81 23.40
CA GLY A 717 9.09 -9.90 22.38
C GLY A 717 9.40 -8.58 21.66
N ALA A 718 8.84 -7.45 22.11
CA ALA A 718 9.05 -6.17 21.45
C ALA A 718 10.49 -5.69 21.68
N GLN A 719 11.36 -5.96 20.71
CA GLN A 719 12.75 -5.55 20.76
C GLN A 719 12.99 -4.14 20.20
N ARG A 720 11.97 -3.37 19.90
CA ARG A 720 12.16 -2.03 19.35
C ARG A 720 12.67 -1.07 20.39
N ALA A 721 13.96 -0.78 20.28
CA ALA A 721 14.76 -0.16 21.27
C ALA A 721 14.27 1.21 21.74
N SER A 722 14.03 2.12 20.81
CA SER A 722 13.88 3.53 21.19
C SER A 722 12.63 3.81 22.01
N TRP A 723 11.52 3.11 21.74
CA TRP A 723 10.28 3.38 22.47
C TRP A 723 10.23 2.75 23.85
N VAL A 724 10.78 1.54 23.99
CA VAL A 724 10.83 0.85 25.30
C VAL A 724 11.97 1.40 26.16
N ALA A 725 13.14 1.66 25.58
CA ALA A 725 14.28 2.21 26.31
C ALA A 725 14.00 3.61 26.87
N ASP A 726 13.33 4.45 26.08
CA ASP A 726 12.98 5.82 26.43
C ASP A 726 11.63 5.95 27.17
N ALA A 727 10.96 4.84 27.48
CA ALA A 727 9.69 4.84 28.21
C ALA A 727 9.89 5.08 29.71
N PHE A 728 8.83 5.53 30.37
CA PHE A 728 8.77 5.70 31.83
C PHE A 728 9.03 4.36 32.54
N LYS A 729 9.82 4.37 33.60
CA LYS A 729 10.24 3.20 34.38
C LYS A 729 9.75 3.32 35.81
N VAL A 730 9.21 2.25 36.34
CA VAL A 730 8.74 2.16 37.75
C VAL A 730 9.55 1.16 38.59
N TYR A 731 10.51 0.51 37.96
CA TYR A 731 11.44 -0.40 38.59
C TYR A 731 12.89 0.00 38.32
N ASN A 732 13.75 -0.26 39.28
CA ASN A 732 15.20 -0.06 39.17
C ASN A 732 15.95 -1.23 39.80
N VAL A 733 17.23 -1.36 39.53
CA VAL A 733 18.10 -2.39 40.09
C VAL A 733 19.00 -1.76 41.15
N ASN A 734 19.02 -2.34 42.36
CA ASN A 734 19.83 -1.86 43.45
C ASN A 734 21.32 -2.28 43.31
N ALA A 735 22.17 -1.82 44.24
CA ALA A 735 23.61 -2.15 44.24
C ALA A 735 23.89 -3.63 44.46
N ALA A 736 22.95 -4.39 45.01
CA ALA A 736 23.03 -5.85 45.20
C ALA A 736 22.60 -6.62 43.94
N GLY A 737 22.07 -5.92 42.91
CA GLY A 737 21.58 -6.50 41.69
C GLY A 737 20.11 -7.00 41.76
N ASP A 738 19.35 -6.60 42.78
CA ASP A 738 17.95 -6.99 42.90
C ASP A 738 17.03 -5.92 42.33
N LEU A 739 15.97 -6.33 41.62
CA LEU A 739 14.91 -5.44 41.11
C LEU A 739 14.04 -4.96 42.29
N TYR A 740 13.78 -3.67 42.28
CA TYR A 740 12.87 -3.09 43.27
C TYR A 740 11.97 -2.04 42.65
N ALA A 741 10.79 -1.90 43.20
CA ALA A 741 9.83 -0.87 42.83
C ALA A 741 10.28 0.51 43.32
N VAL A 742 10.33 1.50 42.45
CA VAL A 742 10.62 2.89 42.78
C VAL A 742 9.33 3.60 43.13
N THR A 743 9.09 3.81 44.44
CA THR A 743 7.88 4.51 44.94
C THR A 743 8.19 5.89 45.48
N ASN A 744 9.46 6.20 45.78
CA ASN A 744 9.88 7.51 46.25
C ASN A 744 9.82 8.55 45.12
N PRO A 745 9.14 9.71 45.32
CA PRO A 745 8.96 10.71 44.27
C PRO A 745 10.26 11.29 43.71
N ASP A 746 11.29 11.52 44.53
CA ASP A 746 12.55 12.13 44.07
C ASP A 746 13.36 11.13 43.26
N GLU A 747 13.41 9.86 43.70
CA GLU A 747 14.05 8.79 42.98
C GLU A 747 13.33 8.52 41.65
N LEU A 748 12.00 8.48 41.66
CA LEU A 748 11.20 8.26 40.48
C LEU A 748 11.39 9.38 39.42
N ARG A 749 11.47 10.63 39.89
CA ARG A 749 11.77 11.78 39.03
C ARG A 749 13.17 11.66 38.42
N ALA A 750 14.16 11.27 39.21
CA ALA A 750 15.54 11.09 38.75
C ALA A 750 15.65 9.96 37.74
N LEU A 751 14.99 8.82 38.00
CA LEU A 751 14.97 7.63 37.09
C LEU A 751 14.37 8.00 35.73
N ASN A 752 13.39 8.88 35.71
CA ASN A 752 12.61 9.21 34.49
C ASN A 752 12.91 10.60 33.91
N ALA A 753 14.04 11.22 34.27
CA ALA A 753 14.40 12.57 33.81
C ALA A 753 14.50 12.70 32.29
N ASN A 754 14.77 11.61 31.59
CA ASN A 754 14.89 11.54 30.13
C ASN A 754 13.79 10.71 29.47
N ALA A 755 12.78 10.26 30.19
CA ALA A 755 11.68 9.49 29.62
C ALA A 755 10.89 10.34 28.60
N LYS A 756 10.59 9.75 27.45
CA LYS A 756 9.85 10.41 26.35
C LYS A 756 8.44 9.86 26.21
N TYR A 757 8.23 8.61 26.62
CA TYR A 757 7.00 7.86 26.42
C TYR A 757 6.43 7.42 27.77
N HIS A 758 5.13 7.15 27.79
CA HIS A 758 4.46 6.59 28.97
C HIS A 758 4.96 5.16 29.30
N LEU A 759 4.56 4.62 30.42
CA LEU A 759 4.88 3.25 30.83
C LEU A 759 4.36 2.25 29.78
N PRO A 760 5.21 1.32 29.28
CA PRO A 760 4.87 0.48 28.12
C PRO A 760 3.98 -0.74 28.44
N TYR A 761 3.59 -0.98 29.68
CA TYR A 761 2.88 -2.20 30.11
C TYR A 761 1.36 -2.10 30.00
N HIS A 762 0.88 -1.68 28.84
CA HIS A 762 -0.55 -1.48 28.58
C HIS A 762 -1.12 -2.62 27.72
N GLN A 763 -2.33 -3.13 28.08
CA GLN A 763 -2.95 -4.25 27.34
C GLN A 763 -3.61 -3.85 26.02
N SER A 764 -3.94 -2.57 25.83
CA SER A 764 -4.66 -2.09 24.66
C SER A 764 -3.84 -1.09 23.89
N GLY A 765 -3.89 -1.15 22.58
CA GLY A 765 -3.41 -0.07 21.76
C GLY A 765 -4.33 1.16 21.94
N ILE A 766 -3.79 2.29 22.39
CA ILE A 766 -4.55 3.54 22.49
C ILE A 766 -4.17 4.43 21.30
N THR A 767 -5.13 4.68 20.43
CA THR A 767 -4.94 5.60 19.32
C THR A 767 -4.80 7.02 19.86
N SER A 768 -3.63 7.61 19.71
CA SER A 768 -3.36 8.97 20.17
C SER A 768 -2.55 9.77 19.15
N SER A 769 -2.46 11.08 19.40
CA SER A 769 -1.65 11.97 18.57
C SER A 769 -0.15 11.65 18.63
N GLU A 770 0.31 10.91 19.63
CA GLU A 770 1.69 10.43 19.79
C GLU A 770 2.11 9.54 18.61
N TRP A 771 1.20 8.68 18.15
CA TRP A 771 1.44 7.73 17.05
C TRP A 771 1.10 8.29 15.67
N LEU A 772 0.68 9.55 15.59
CA LEU A 772 0.35 10.21 14.33
C LEU A 772 1.50 11.12 13.90
N GLU A 773 2.51 10.51 13.32
CA GLU A 773 3.79 11.14 12.99
C GLU A 773 3.76 11.93 11.67
N ASN A 774 4.74 12.83 11.50
CA ASN A 774 4.90 13.60 10.26
C ASN A 774 5.44 12.69 9.13
N GLY A 775 4.66 12.54 8.05
CA GLY A 775 4.99 11.74 6.88
C GLY A 775 5.80 12.47 5.79
N SER A 776 6.32 13.67 6.05
CA SER A 776 7.12 14.41 5.07
C SER A 776 8.45 13.75 4.78
N TYR A 777 8.85 13.74 3.51
CA TYR A 777 10.15 13.21 3.10
C TYR A 777 10.69 13.86 1.82
N LEU A 778 12.01 13.75 1.63
CA LEU A 778 12.72 13.96 0.38
C LEU A 778 13.55 12.70 0.07
N ARG A 779 13.35 12.12 -1.11
CA ARG A 779 14.04 10.90 -1.55
C ARG A 779 14.79 11.12 -2.86
N LEU A 780 16.05 10.73 -2.90
CA LEU A 780 16.75 10.50 -4.15
C LEU A 780 16.34 9.12 -4.68
N GLN A 781 15.28 9.13 -5.52
CA GLN A 781 14.68 7.90 -6.01
C GLN A 781 15.56 7.23 -7.05
N THR A 782 16.19 7.99 -7.93
CA THR A 782 17.03 7.42 -9.00
C THR A 782 18.20 8.34 -9.30
N LEU A 783 19.38 7.74 -9.40
CA LEU A 783 20.61 8.37 -9.90
C LEU A 783 21.19 7.46 -10.97
N THR A 784 21.27 7.89 -12.22
CA THR A 784 21.81 7.11 -13.34
C THR A 784 22.98 7.83 -13.99
N LEU A 785 24.11 7.14 -14.09
CA LEU A 785 25.27 7.55 -14.87
C LEU A 785 25.41 6.64 -16.08
N GLY A 786 25.35 7.18 -17.28
CA GLY A 786 25.49 6.47 -18.53
C GLY A 786 26.70 6.90 -19.34
N TYR A 787 27.28 5.97 -20.07
CA TYR A 787 28.32 6.22 -21.04
C TYR A 787 28.00 5.50 -22.36
N THR A 788 27.91 6.27 -23.44
CA THR A 788 27.70 5.71 -24.78
C THR A 788 29.04 5.59 -25.49
N LEU A 789 29.40 4.39 -25.93
CA LEU A 789 30.68 4.15 -26.61
C LEU A 789 30.75 4.92 -27.93
N PRO A 790 31.94 5.48 -28.28
CA PRO A 790 32.16 6.17 -29.55
C PRO A 790 31.90 5.27 -30.76
N LYS A 791 31.25 5.79 -31.78
CA LYS A 791 30.94 5.01 -33.01
C LYS A 791 32.15 4.34 -33.64
N ASN A 792 33.31 5.01 -33.66
CA ASN A 792 34.56 4.47 -34.26
C ASN A 792 34.99 3.13 -33.64
N TRP A 793 34.64 2.86 -32.40
CA TRP A 793 34.94 1.56 -31.75
C TRP A 793 33.99 0.48 -32.19
N LEU A 794 32.78 0.86 -32.55
CA LEU A 794 31.65 -0.06 -32.81
C LEU A 794 31.57 -0.52 -34.25
N THR A 795 32.05 0.29 -35.22
CA THR A 795 32.02 -0.05 -36.64
C THR A 795 32.74 -1.34 -37.00
N LYS A 796 33.78 -1.70 -36.22
CA LYS A 796 34.54 -2.95 -36.44
C LYS A 796 33.79 -4.20 -36.01
N VAL A 797 32.78 -4.06 -35.12
CA VAL A 797 31.98 -5.20 -34.56
C VAL A 797 30.53 -5.18 -35.06
N HIS A 798 30.22 -4.34 -36.05
CA HIS A 798 28.88 -4.26 -36.64
C HIS A 798 27.77 -3.94 -35.61
N VAL A 799 28.06 -3.09 -34.62
CA VAL A 799 27.11 -2.64 -33.60
C VAL A 799 26.84 -1.15 -33.79
N ASP A 800 25.59 -0.75 -33.82
CA ASP A 800 25.20 0.66 -34.02
C ASP A 800 25.42 1.48 -32.74
N LYS A 801 25.12 0.93 -31.59
CA LYS A 801 25.20 1.65 -30.32
C LYS A 801 25.39 0.70 -29.14
N ILE A 802 26.32 1.03 -28.25
CA ILE A 802 26.44 0.46 -26.90
C ILE A 802 26.39 1.59 -25.89
N ARG A 803 25.44 1.52 -24.95
CA ARG A 803 25.42 2.39 -23.77
C ARG A 803 25.50 1.52 -22.53
N LEU A 804 26.54 1.75 -21.73
CA LEU A 804 26.70 1.20 -20.38
C LEU A 804 26.13 2.18 -19.37
N TYR A 805 25.52 1.67 -18.31
CA TYR A 805 24.98 2.53 -17.27
C TYR A 805 25.06 1.91 -15.88
N LEU A 806 25.20 2.79 -14.90
CA LEU A 806 25.09 2.49 -13.49
C LEU A 806 23.90 3.30 -12.93
N THR A 807 22.96 2.63 -12.27
CA THR A 807 21.80 3.26 -11.62
C THR A 807 21.76 2.89 -10.15
N ALA A 808 21.65 3.89 -9.30
CA ALA A 808 21.30 3.71 -7.89
C ALA A 808 19.84 4.11 -7.68
N THR A 809 19.06 3.26 -7.01
CA THR A 809 17.65 3.52 -6.70
C THR A 809 17.43 3.55 -5.20
N ASN A 810 16.60 4.50 -4.71
CA ASN A 810 16.33 4.73 -3.29
C ASN A 810 17.62 4.93 -2.48
N LEU A 811 18.53 5.77 -3.01
CA LEU A 811 19.88 5.91 -2.45
C LEU A 811 19.83 6.45 -1.02
N PHE A 812 18.97 7.46 -0.77
CA PHE A 812 18.67 7.95 0.57
C PHE A 812 17.26 8.55 0.63
N THR A 813 16.71 8.58 1.84
CA THR A 813 15.47 9.28 2.20
C THR A 813 15.73 10.13 3.43
N ILE A 814 15.42 11.41 3.33
CA ILE A 814 15.48 12.37 4.45
C ILE A 814 14.05 12.51 4.97
N THR A 815 13.81 12.13 6.22
CA THR A 815 12.49 12.15 6.85
C THR A 815 12.65 12.21 8.37
N GLY A 816 11.66 12.79 9.04
CA GLY A 816 11.53 12.73 10.51
C GLY A 816 10.67 11.56 10.99
N TYR A 817 10.18 10.71 10.08
CA TYR A 817 9.38 9.54 10.44
C TYR A 817 10.21 8.47 11.14
N SER A 818 9.73 7.97 12.28
CA SER A 818 10.48 7.02 13.11
C SER A 818 10.51 5.60 12.52
N GLY A 819 9.46 5.18 11.81
CA GLY A 819 9.35 3.87 11.19
C GLY A 819 10.33 3.64 10.02
N ILE A 820 10.15 2.51 9.32
CA ILE A 820 11.08 2.08 8.26
C ILE A 820 11.02 3.01 7.05
N ASP A 821 9.84 3.35 6.58
CA ASP A 821 9.63 4.20 5.39
C ASP A 821 8.37 5.05 5.57
N PRO A 822 8.41 6.37 5.32
CA PRO A 822 7.24 7.25 5.45
C PRO A 822 6.20 7.05 4.34
N GLU A 823 6.56 6.41 3.24
CA GLU A 823 5.66 6.11 2.13
C GLU A 823 4.99 4.75 2.37
N VAL A 824 4.10 4.75 3.33
CA VAL A 824 3.32 3.58 3.71
C VAL A 824 1.97 3.58 2.99
N ASN A 825 1.49 2.41 2.67
CA ASN A 825 0.15 2.23 2.12
C ASN A 825 -0.36 0.87 2.60
N ALA A 826 -0.68 0.78 3.89
CA ALA A 826 -1.36 -0.38 4.41
C ALA A 826 -2.79 -0.35 3.88
N ASN A 827 -3.03 -1.06 2.78
CA ASN A 827 -4.38 -1.34 2.34
C ASN A 827 -4.82 -2.64 3.01
N PRO A 828 -5.76 -2.61 3.97
CA PRO A 828 -6.23 -3.82 4.62
C PRO A 828 -6.98 -4.69 3.62
N THR A 829 -6.27 -5.54 2.92
CA THR A 829 -6.86 -6.55 2.03
C THR A 829 -7.25 -7.83 2.79
N GLY A 830 -7.11 -7.83 4.10
CA GLY A 830 -7.10 -9.05 4.92
C GLY A 830 -8.40 -9.44 5.58
N GLN A 831 -9.50 -8.77 5.35
CA GLN A 831 -10.77 -9.35 5.77
C GLN A 831 -11.20 -10.42 4.76
N SER A 832 -10.87 -11.67 5.07
CA SER A 832 -11.50 -12.81 4.43
C SER A 832 -12.95 -12.87 4.87
N GLY A 833 -13.87 -12.82 3.91
CA GLY A 833 -15.29 -12.93 4.14
C GLY A 833 -16.09 -11.81 3.50
N PHE A 834 -17.36 -11.78 3.86
CA PHE A 834 -18.40 -10.89 3.38
C PHE A 834 -18.04 -9.39 3.35
N TYR A 835 -17.12 -8.96 4.22
CA TYR A 835 -16.70 -7.56 4.35
C TYR A 835 -15.54 -7.16 3.43
N SER A 836 -14.97 -8.07 2.66
CA SER A 836 -13.87 -7.76 1.73
C SER A 836 -14.28 -6.77 0.63
N ASP A 837 -15.56 -6.72 0.31
CA ASP A 837 -16.14 -5.77 -0.65
C ASP A 837 -16.49 -4.40 -0.04
N LEU A 838 -16.47 -4.29 1.29
CA LEU A 838 -16.66 -3.01 2.00
C LEU A 838 -15.44 -2.09 1.93
N ARG A 839 -14.63 -2.14 0.88
CA ARG A 839 -13.46 -1.29 0.61
C ARG A 839 -13.73 0.22 0.58
N ILE A 840 -14.84 0.63 1.14
CA ILE A 840 -15.39 1.98 1.03
C ILE A 840 -14.78 2.91 2.06
N PHE A 841 -14.21 2.35 3.12
CA PHE A 841 -13.63 3.13 4.21
C PHE A 841 -12.09 3.05 4.15
N PRO A 842 -11.44 3.99 3.45
CA PRO A 842 -10.00 3.94 3.26
C PRO A 842 -9.27 4.22 4.58
N THR A 843 -8.50 3.25 5.04
CA THR A 843 -7.52 3.41 6.10
C THR A 843 -6.20 3.81 5.47
N LEU A 844 -6.03 5.11 5.24
CA LEU A 844 -4.92 5.66 4.50
C LEU A 844 -3.71 5.91 5.42
N ASN A 845 -2.51 5.80 4.86
CA ASN A 845 -1.23 6.11 5.51
C ASN A 845 -1.05 5.49 6.91
N MET A 846 -1.45 4.23 7.06
CA MET A 846 -1.23 3.44 8.26
C MET A 846 0.01 2.57 8.08
N ASP A 847 0.96 2.64 9.02
CA ASP A 847 2.10 1.72 9.09
C ASP A 847 1.81 0.59 10.08
N PHE A 848 1.69 -0.61 9.56
CA PHE A 848 1.49 -1.82 10.35
C PHE A 848 2.69 -2.80 10.27
N GLY A 849 3.88 -2.29 10.03
CA GLY A 849 5.09 -3.08 9.82
C GLY A 849 5.39 -3.25 8.34
N THR A 850 5.57 -2.14 7.67
CA THR A 850 5.87 -2.07 6.23
C THR A 850 7.13 -2.86 5.88
N TYR A 851 7.08 -3.62 4.78
CA TYR A 851 8.25 -4.31 4.23
C TYR A 851 9.34 -3.29 3.86
N PRO A 852 10.60 -3.48 4.32
CA PRO A 852 11.66 -2.52 4.10
C PRO A 852 11.95 -2.32 2.62
N ARG A 853 12.16 -1.07 2.21
CA ARG A 853 12.59 -0.78 0.84
C ARG A 853 14.02 -1.23 0.60
N ALA A 854 14.27 -1.66 -0.64
CA ALA A 854 15.62 -1.96 -1.07
C ALA A 854 16.31 -0.69 -1.62
N ARG A 855 17.56 -0.49 -1.21
CA ARG A 855 18.53 0.32 -1.94
C ARG A 855 19.13 -0.56 -3.02
N THR A 856 19.01 -0.14 -4.28
CA THR A 856 19.38 -0.99 -5.43
C THR A 856 20.47 -0.33 -6.25
N PHE A 857 21.49 -1.11 -6.60
CA PHE A 857 22.54 -0.73 -7.54
C PHE A 857 22.41 -1.61 -8.79
N THR A 858 22.19 -0.97 -9.94
CA THR A 858 21.99 -1.65 -11.22
C THR A 858 23.16 -1.32 -12.16
N PHE A 859 23.77 -2.34 -12.71
CA PHE A 859 24.75 -2.22 -13.78
C PHE A 859 24.18 -2.83 -15.06
N GLY A 860 24.07 -2.05 -16.14
CA GLY A 860 23.41 -2.51 -17.35
C GLY A 860 24.06 -2.02 -18.63
N ALA A 861 23.63 -2.67 -19.72
CA ALA A 861 24.04 -2.37 -21.08
C ALA A 861 22.84 -2.35 -22.03
N ASN A 862 22.75 -1.27 -22.84
CA ASN A 862 21.84 -1.21 -23.99
C ASN A 862 22.68 -1.36 -25.25
N ILE A 863 22.41 -2.39 -26.06
CA ILE A 863 23.12 -2.68 -27.29
C ILE A 863 22.13 -2.63 -28.44
N THR A 864 22.48 -1.96 -29.53
CA THR A 864 21.69 -1.91 -30.75
C THR A 864 22.57 -2.35 -31.93
N PHE A 865 22.08 -3.31 -32.69
CA PHE A 865 22.72 -3.89 -33.86
C PHE A 865 22.07 -3.38 -35.12
#